data_ef283d188e5d9589ffd9e897cd6db9a9
#
_entry.id   ef283d188e5d9589ffd9e897cd6db9a9
#
_cell.length_a   1.000
_cell.length_b   1.000
_cell.length_c   1.000
_cell.angle_alpha   90.00
_cell.angle_beta   90.00
_cell.angle_gamma   90.00
#
_symmetry.space_group_name_H-M   'P 1'
#
loop_
_entity.id
_entity.type
_entity.pdbx_description
1 polymer ?
#
loop_
_entity_poly.entity_id
_entity_poly.type
_entity_poly.pdbx_seq_one_letter_code
_entity_poly.pdbx_strand_id
1 'polypeptide(L)'
;MIEEAKFVQWWNMDDGYVVRDESGDLFHVSVKGEANELEPCLWSPKPAAPSRLYLSIPNNITRVLFDIYNPFITPEEADRLREFTGNHLKVCLPVDHVGDIEELDTSSDEVSCGQSTLVIQFCFTTNMSQVRQAEELALAANASFLAVMVRYPVVLVGPCSNETNPYLYRQFYKRTLSASLAPYLTNASIGQPVLDGFASQLSECLKIVEGLSATRHYEPFSWSSSNLASGEAKNRWIIPWIDWPGYLIHETLPSLPVKALIDPEVGVVTQLRQIEHHQQLPKCVTTVQSDVADIRVISQWANNCVCQGSEINNWEGASNAAMGEAIERYCINILDFDRILVGSSNDLAQAGYSPCDPRSFVLFSEEQYARYNFGFVPFTEDTVVPWIDGTLVGDESKSCLVPTSMVYVNYNHAGSIQGVPITDYPRISPVPYAGVAAGCEDYDPVLNGLEEIIERDATMIWWHSKPTIDPVAIDNEEITRLVSQFEAKGFNVKFFLLPNEFRVPVVAASLTHDGFDTCNIGFSCRPRIVDAAKKALTEAATLFEGAVDLLDPNGRLYEAIRKQELSEKMALKWRSDRCYLDSINWDFSVVKDLMIQQHINLDPAAKTYRAGHLERETVDINSAWVEQSDIRSVDYYLARLRSRGYEAISVDVTTPDVRMCGWKVVRVLVPGLVPNFAAGQIMLGHSRIQRAYYDLGLLKQPQNLSELNYFPLPHA
;
A
#
# COMPACT_ATOMS: atom_id res chain seq x y z
N MET A 1 -17.64 -31.98 18.14
CA MET A 1 -18.84 -32.27 17.32
C MET A 1 -19.09 -31.01 16.50
N ILE A 2 -18.78 -31.09 15.21
CA ILE A 2 -19.19 -30.05 14.26
C ILE A 2 -20.64 -30.45 13.93
N GLU A 3 -21.60 -29.90 14.67
CA GLU A 3 -22.99 -30.06 14.34
C GLU A 3 -23.25 -29.38 13.01
N GLU A 4 -23.52 -30.18 11.99
CA GLU A 4 -24.15 -29.85 10.70
C GLU A 4 -23.98 -28.39 10.20
N ALA A 5 -22.77 -27.85 10.24
CA ALA A 5 -22.47 -26.64 9.49
C ALA A 5 -22.60 -26.98 8.00
N LYS A 6 -23.57 -26.41 7.32
CA LYS A 6 -23.77 -26.59 5.89
C LYS A 6 -22.75 -25.77 5.15
N PHE A 7 -21.63 -26.41 4.82
CA PHE A 7 -20.63 -25.78 3.96
C PHE A 7 -21.11 -25.78 2.52
N VAL A 8 -21.03 -24.64 1.89
CA VAL A 8 -21.50 -24.42 0.51
C VAL A 8 -20.37 -24.40 -0.51
N GLN A 9 -19.16 -24.10 -0.06
CA GLN A 9 -17.93 -24.17 -0.88
C GLN A 9 -16.76 -24.63 -0.01
N TRP A 10 -15.79 -25.33 -0.60
CA TRP A 10 -14.55 -25.71 0.07
C TRP A 10 -13.38 -25.84 -0.91
N TRP A 11 -12.19 -25.71 -0.36
CA TRP A 11 -10.92 -25.80 -1.07
C TRP A 11 -10.01 -26.77 -0.32
N ASN A 12 -9.37 -27.67 -1.04
CA ASN A 12 -8.38 -28.59 -0.48
C ASN A 12 -7.07 -27.86 -0.23
N MET A 13 -6.48 -28.10 0.93
CA MET A 13 -5.20 -27.55 1.38
C MET A 13 -4.30 -28.71 1.83
N ASP A 14 -3.00 -28.47 1.93
CA ASP A 14 -2.04 -29.52 2.35
C ASP A 14 -2.29 -30.03 3.77
N ASP A 15 -2.89 -29.22 4.64
CA ASP A 15 -3.14 -29.51 6.06
C ASP A 15 -4.63 -29.60 6.42
N GLY A 16 -5.52 -29.64 5.42
CA GLY A 16 -6.97 -29.71 5.66
C GLY A 16 -7.81 -29.05 4.57
N TYR A 17 -8.80 -28.27 5.00
CA TYR A 17 -9.73 -27.60 4.09
C TYR A 17 -9.95 -26.16 4.52
N VAL A 18 -10.11 -25.26 3.56
CA VAL A 18 -10.81 -24.00 3.79
C VAL A 18 -12.25 -24.18 3.32
N VAL A 19 -13.21 -23.82 4.16
CA VAL A 19 -14.63 -23.99 3.89
C VAL A 19 -15.37 -22.69 4.03
N ARG A 20 -16.41 -22.49 3.23
CA ARG A 20 -17.33 -21.35 3.33
C ARG A 20 -18.71 -21.90 3.72
N ASP A 21 -19.33 -21.29 4.72
CA ASP A 21 -20.68 -21.64 5.15
C ASP A 21 -21.79 -20.88 4.40
N GLU A 22 -23.05 -21.12 4.76
CA GLU A 22 -24.21 -20.46 4.15
C GLU A 22 -24.26 -18.95 4.43
N SER A 23 -23.58 -18.44 5.47
CA SER A 23 -23.48 -17.01 5.77
C SER A 23 -22.41 -16.29 4.96
N GLY A 24 -21.51 -17.06 4.34
CA GLY A 24 -20.37 -16.55 3.57
C GLY A 24 -19.07 -16.50 4.35
N ASP A 25 -19.08 -16.92 5.64
CA ASP A 25 -17.90 -16.95 6.47
C ASP A 25 -16.93 -18.07 6.03
N LEU A 26 -15.62 -17.78 6.11
CA LEU A 26 -14.55 -18.71 5.78
C LEU A 26 -13.94 -19.30 7.05
N PHE A 27 -13.79 -20.62 7.06
CA PHE A 27 -13.17 -21.35 8.16
C PHE A 27 -12.04 -22.24 7.63
N HIS A 28 -10.91 -22.27 8.35
CA HIS A 28 -9.86 -23.25 8.10
C HIS A 28 -10.05 -24.46 9.00
N VAL A 29 -10.26 -25.62 8.40
CA VAL A 29 -10.46 -26.88 9.09
C VAL A 29 -9.20 -27.73 8.93
N SER A 30 -8.32 -27.72 9.94
CA SER A 30 -7.13 -28.56 9.96
C SER A 30 -7.48 -30.00 10.28
N VAL A 31 -6.97 -30.94 9.50
CA VAL A 31 -7.20 -32.36 9.69
C VAL A 31 -5.95 -33.01 10.29
N LYS A 32 -6.09 -33.59 11.49
CA LYS A 32 -5.05 -34.43 12.08
C LYS A 32 -5.27 -35.88 11.62
N GLY A 33 -4.67 -36.24 10.48
CA GLY A 33 -4.82 -37.56 9.86
C GLY A 33 -4.72 -37.48 8.35
N GLU A 34 -4.97 -38.60 7.64
CA GLU A 34 -5.04 -38.55 6.18
C GLU A 34 -6.28 -37.74 5.76
N ALA A 35 -6.10 -36.75 4.89
CA ALA A 35 -7.12 -35.79 4.44
C ALA A 35 -8.40 -36.44 3.87
N ASN A 36 -8.30 -37.70 3.48
CA ASN A 36 -9.41 -38.51 2.91
C ASN A 36 -10.54 -38.85 3.91
N GLU A 37 -10.35 -38.63 5.21
CA GLU A 37 -11.38 -39.01 6.21
C GLU A 37 -12.51 -38.00 6.34
N LEU A 38 -12.32 -36.74 5.88
CA LEU A 38 -13.37 -35.71 5.90
C LEU A 38 -14.16 -35.60 4.58
N GLU A 39 -13.68 -36.18 3.48
CA GLU A 39 -14.42 -36.16 2.21
C GLU A 39 -15.85 -36.73 2.29
N PRO A 40 -16.14 -37.75 3.11
CA PRO A 40 -17.52 -38.23 3.27
C PRO A 40 -18.44 -37.25 3.99
N CYS A 41 -17.88 -36.29 4.76
CA CYS A 41 -18.64 -35.27 5.50
C CYS A 41 -18.84 -34.00 4.69
N LEU A 42 -18.01 -33.76 3.70
CA LEU A 42 -18.13 -32.68 2.74
C LEU A 42 -18.77 -33.30 1.48
N TRP A 43 -19.96 -32.86 1.14
CA TRP A 43 -20.66 -33.37 -0.03
C TRP A 43 -19.79 -33.13 -1.29
N SER A 44 -19.25 -34.19 -1.87
CA SER A 44 -18.41 -34.11 -3.07
C SER A 44 -19.26 -34.41 -4.31
N PRO A 45 -19.59 -33.40 -5.15
CA PRO A 45 -20.24 -33.66 -6.41
C PRO A 45 -19.24 -34.36 -7.34
N LYS A 46 -19.67 -35.41 -8.03
CA LYS A 46 -18.89 -35.99 -9.12
C LYS A 46 -18.68 -34.94 -10.20
N PRO A 47 -17.46 -34.75 -10.71
CA PRO A 47 -17.24 -33.85 -11.83
C PRO A 47 -18.08 -34.29 -13.02
N ALA A 48 -19.00 -33.45 -13.48
CA ALA A 48 -19.72 -33.65 -14.70
C ALA A 48 -19.14 -32.74 -15.80
N ALA A 49 -19.36 -33.16 -17.04
CA ALA A 49 -18.88 -32.43 -18.19
C ALA A 49 -19.52 -31.02 -18.25
N PRO A 50 -18.80 -29.99 -18.75
CA PRO A 50 -19.31 -28.63 -18.88
C PRO A 50 -20.50 -28.59 -19.86
N SER A 51 -21.58 -27.92 -19.48
CA SER A 51 -22.70 -27.64 -20.35
C SER A 51 -22.66 -26.20 -20.81
N ARG A 52 -22.73 -25.97 -22.13
CA ARG A 52 -22.78 -24.60 -22.69
C ARG A 52 -24.21 -24.19 -22.95
N LEU A 53 -24.56 -23.02 -22.46
CA LEU A 53 -25.89 -22.46 -22.61
C LEU A 53 -25.79 -21.21 -23.49
N TYR A 54 -26.54 -21.19 -24.63
CA TYR A 54 -26.57 -20.04 -25.53
C TYR A 54 -27.90 -19.31 -25.36
N LEU A 55 -27.84 -18.02 -25.05
CA LEU A 55 -29.00 -17.16 -24.91
C LEU A 55 -29.02 -16.16 -26.08
N SER A 56 -30.14 -16.09 -26.81
CA SER A 56 -30.40 -15.01 -27.75
C SER A 56 -31.25 -13.96 -27.03
N ILE A 57 -30.72 -12.76 -26.84
CA ILE A 57 -31.47 -11.65 -26.23
C ILE A 57 -32.07 -10.80 -27.34
N PRO A 58 -33.38 -10.49 -27.30
CA PRO A 58 -34.02 -9.65 -28.32
C PRO A 58 -33.49 -8.20 -28.24
N ASN A 59 -33.31 -7.57 -29.39
CA ASN A 59 -33.09 -6.15 -29.62
C ASN A 59 -31.69 -5.56 -29.51
N ASN A 60 -30.67 -6.12 -30.06
CA ASN A 60 -29.34 -5.58 -30.43
C ASN A 60 -28.13 -6.43 -29.98
N ILE A 61 -28.35 -7.53 -29.28
CA ILE A 61 -27.32 -8.50 -28.97
C ILE A 61 -27.69 -9.80 -29.62
N THR A 62 -26.89 -10.24 -30.56
CA THR A 62 -27.28 -11.37 -31.45
C THR A 62 -27.01 -12.73 -30.82
N ARG A 63 -26.09 -12.84 -29.87
CA ARG A 63 -25.79 -14.11 -29.22
C ARG A 63 -25.21 -13.88 -27.80
N VAL A 64 -25.68 -14.66 -26.87
CA VAL A 64 -25.14 -14.74 -25.50
C VAL A 64 -24.70 -16.16 -25.25
N LEU A 65 -23.41 -16.36 -25.00
CA LEU A 65 -22.85 -17.64 -24.66
C LEU A 65 -22.81 -17.79 -23.15
N PHE A 66 -23.51 -18.79 -22.61
CA PHE A 66 -23.39 -19.18 -21.20
C PHE A 66 -22.53 -20.44 -21.14
N ASP A 67 -21.36 -20.37 -20.59
CA ASP A 67 -20.63 -21.54 -20.16
C ASP A 67 -20.97 -21.79 -18.69
N ILE A 68 -21.97 -22.61 -18.45
CA ILE A 68 -22.28 -23.10 -17.12
C ILE A 68 -21.43 -24.34 -16.91
N TYR A 69 -20.40 -24.21 -16.10
CA TYR A 69 -19.71 -25.37 -15.56
C TYR A 69 -20.70 -26.07 -14.63
N ASN A 70 -21.52 -26.97 -15.22
CA ASN A 70 -22.61 -27.55 -14.47
C ASN A 70 -22.54 -29.07 -14.47
N PRO A 71 -22.22 -29.61 -13.31
CA PRO A 71 -22.47 -31.03 -13.06
C PRO A 71 -23.93 -31.39 -12.92
N PHE A 72 -24.90 -30.43 -12.87
CA PHE A 72 -26.21 -30.67 -12.25
C PHE A 72 -27.41 -30.01 -12.93
N ILE A 73 -27.32 -29.36 -14.08
CA ILE A 73 -28.55 -29.03 -14.82
C ILE A 73 -29.09 -30.32 -15.43
N THR A 74 -30.20 -30.77 -14.86
CA THR A 74 -30.97 -31.84 -15.48
C THR A 74 -31.56 -31.36 -16.80
N PRO A 75 -31.89 -32.23 -17.75
CA PRO A 75 -32.58 -31.86 -18.99
C PRO A 75 -33.86 -31.04 -18.73
N GLU A 76 -34.59 -31.32 -17.63
CA GLU A 76 -35.78 -30.60 -17.23
C GLU A 76 -35.52 -29.18 -16.77
N GLU A 77 -34.41 -28.92 -16.11
CA GLU A 77 -33.98 -27.58 -15.72
C GLU A 77 -33.48 -26.76 -16.94
N ALA A 78 -32.81 -27.40 -17.86
CA ALA A 78 -32.45 -26.81 -19.13
C ALA A 78 -33.70 -26.44 -19.96
N ASP A 79 -34.75 -27.25 -19.90
CA ASP A 79 -36.02 -26.94 -20.57
C ASP A 79 -36.75 -25.78 -19.89
N ARG A 80 -36.75 -25.70 -18.57
CA ARG A 80 -37.27 -24.52 -17.82
C ARG A 80 -36.53 -23.26 -18.16
N LEU A 81 -35.21 -23.32 -18.30
CA LEU A 81 -34.39 -22.20 -18.75
C LEU A 81 -34.74 -21.77 -20.17
N ARG A 82 -35.02 -22.72 -21.07
CA ARG A 82 -35.51 -22.47 -22.46
C ARG A 82 -36.87 -21.80 -22.48
N GLU A 83 -37.81 -22.27 -21.65
CA GLU A 83 -39.15 -21.65 -21.52
C GLU A 83 -39.05 -20.23 -20.98
N PHE A 84 -38.20 -20.02 -19.98
CA PHE A 84 -38.00 -18.70 -19.35
C PHE A 84 -37.41 -17.67 -20.33
N THR A 85 -36.52 -18.10 -21.24
CA THR A 85 -35.85 -17.23 -22.18
C THR A 85 -36.61 -17.08 -23.52
N GLY A 86 -37.87 -17.58 -23.59
CA GLY A 86 -38.73 -17.39 -24.75
C GLY A 86 -38.26 -18.10 -26.02
N ASN A 87 -37.75 -19.31 -25.93
CA ASN A 87 -37.22 -20.14 -27.02
C ASN A 87 -35.97 -19.58 -27.74
N HIS A 88 -35.32 -18.57 -27.19
CA HIS A 88 -34.06 -18.04 -27.74
C HIS A 88 -32.82 -18.71 -27.20
N LEU A 89 -32.98 -19.77 -26.39
CA LEU A 89 -31.90 -20.52 -25.79
C LEU A 89 -31.46 -21.68 -26.64
N LYS A 90 -30.22 -21.68 -27.15
CA LYS A 90 -29.59 -22.89 -27.67
C LYS A 90 -28.76 -23.54 -26.57
N VAL A 91 -29.19 -24.68 -26.09
CA VAL A 91 -28.40 -25.51 -25.16
C VAL A 91 -27.55 -26.44 -26.01
N CYS A 92 -26.25 -26.28 -25.97
CA CYS A 92 -25.34 -27.30 -26.51
C CYS A 92 -24.97 -28.25 -25.38
N LEU A 93 -25.23 -29.53 -25.58
CA LEU A 93 -24.80 -30.61 -24.71
C LEU A 93 -23.27 -30.75 -24.79
N PRO A 94 -22.63 -31.35 -23.80
CA PRO A 94 -21.18 -31.26 -23.58
C PRO A 94 -20.39 -31.65 -24.83
N VAL A 95 -19.51 -30.79 -25.28
CA VAL A 95 -18.53 -31.09 -26.32
C VAL A 95 -17.15 -31.04 -25.67
N ASP A 96 -16.40 -32.09 -25.88
CA ASP A 96 -15.09 -32.33 -25.22
C ASP A 96 -13.96 -31.39 -25.68
N HIS A 97 -14.24 -30.34 -26.48
CA HIS A 97 -13.22 -29.47 -27.01
C HIS A 97 -13.64 -28.00 -27.08
N VAL A 98 -12.71 -27.14 -26.67
CA VAL A 98 -12.71 -25.69 -26.75
C VAL A 98 -12.74 -25.16 -28.21
N GLY A 99 -12.70 -26.04 -29.20
CA GLY A 99 -12.74 -25.69 -30.64
C GLY A 99 -14.05 -25.09 -31.15
N ASP A 100 -15.14 -25.20 -30.40
CA ASP A 100 -16.47 -24.86 -30.90
C ASP A 100 -16.83 -23.35 -30.86
N ILE A 101 -15.96 -22.51 -30.26
CA ILE A 101 -16.12 -21.06 -30.44
C ILE A 101 -15.60 -20.62 -31.83
N GLU A 102 -14.70 -21.38 -32.46
CA GLU A 102 -14.33 -21.18 -33.87
C GLU A 102 -15.51 -21.42 -34.83
N GLU A 103 -16.52 -22.21 -34.42
CA GLU A 103 -17.80 -22.35 -35.09
C GLU A 103 -18.87 -21.30 -34.71
N LEU A 104 -18.51 -20.19 -34.09
CA LEU A 104 -19.27 -18.97 -34.18
C LEU A 104 -19.17 -18.50 -35.64
N ASP A 105 -19.94 -19.26 -36.47
CA ASP A 105 -19.93 -19.19 -37.89
C ASP A 105 -20.12 -17.75 -38.35
N THR A 106 -19.05 -17.18 -38.89
CA THR A 106 -19.08 -15.95 -39.66
C THR A 106 -19.78 -16.15 -41.02
N SER A 107 -20.26 -17.35 -41.30
CA SER A 107 -20.86 -17.75 -42.61
C SER A 107 -22.38 -17.64 -42.70
N SER A 108 -23.10 -17.18 -41.66
CA SER A 108 -24.50 -16.85 -41.86
C SER A 108 -24.65 -15.42 -42.41
N ASP A 109 -24.88 -15.32 -43.66
CA ASP A 109 -24.98 -14.14 -44.54
C ASP A 109 -26.04 -13.07 -44.14
N GLU A 110 -26.45 -12.95 -42.89
CA GLU A 110 -27.41 -11.94 -42.44
C GLU A 110 -26.98 -11.28 -41.09
N VAL A 111 -25.73 -10.83 -40.99
CA VAL A 111 -25.37 -9.87 -39.95
C VAL A 111 -25.46 -8.48 -40.53
N SER A 112 -26.62 -7.85 -40.36
CA SER A 112 -26.77 -6.42 -40.66
C SER A 112 -25.77 -5.61 -39.86
N CYS A 113 -24.99 -4.78 -40.54
CA CYS A 113 -24.04 -3.83 -39.98
C CYS A 113 -24.63 -3.09 -38.77
N GLY A 114 -24.15 -3.35 -37.54
CA GLY A 114 -24.54 -2.61 -36.34
C GLY A 114 -24.92 -3.42 -35.11
N GLN A 115 -24.86 -4.75 -35.13
CA GLN A 115 -25.17 -5.58 -33.96
C GLN A 115 -23.88 -6.08 -33.27
N SER A 116 -23.71 -5.75 -31.99
CA SER A 116 -22.59 -6.25 -31.16
C SER A 116 -22.97 -7.59 -30.54
N THR A 117 -22.06 -8.55 -30.61
CA THR A 117 -22.20 -9.83 -29.91
C THR A 117 -21.67 -9.70 -28.47
N LEU A 118 -22.42 -10.22 -27.49
CA LEU A 118 -22.00 -10.31 -26.11
C LEU A 118 -21.86 -11.79 -25.69
N VAL A 119 -20.68 -12.15 -25.21
CA VAL A 119 -20.38 -13.47 -24.62
C VAL A 119 -20.52 -13.35 -23.12
N ILE A 120 -21.43 -14.13 -22.53
CA ILE A 120 -21.62 -14.19 -21.07
C ILE A 120 -21.16 -15.56 -20.57
N GLN A 121 -20.23 -15.54 -19.61
CA GLN A 121 -19.79 -16.77 -18.97
C GLN A 121 -20.16 -16.78 -17.48
N PHE A 122 -20.85 -17.84 -17.05
CA PHE A 122 -21.10 -18.11 -15.65
C PHE A 122 -19.94 -18.92 -15.05
N CYS A 123 -19.38 -18.44 -13.95
CA CYS A 123 -18.27 -19.05 -13.24
C CYS A 123 -18.71 -19.47 -11.85
N PHE A 124 -18.79 -20.75 -11.58
CA PHE A 124 -19.05 -21.31 -10.25
C PHE A 124 -17.78 -21.68 -9.53
N THR A 125 -16.69 -21.82 -10.26
CA THR A 125 -15.36 -22.08 -9.73
C THR A 125 -14.43 -20.95 -10.14
N THR A 126 -13.34 -20.80 -9.41
CA THR A 126 -12.31 -19.80 -9.75
C THR A 126 -11.31 -20.31 -10.80
N ASN A 127 -11.74 -21.20 -11.70
CA ASN A 127 -10.86 -21.69 -12.78
C ASN A 127 -10.63 -20.60 -13.83
N MET A 128 -9.62 -19.77 -13.56
CA MET A 128 -9.27 -18.64 -14.40
C MET A 128 -8.76 -18.99 -15.79
N SER A 129 -8.25 -20.20 -16.00
CA SER A 129 -7.74 -20.58 -17.32
C SER A 129 -8.89 -20.61 -18.35
N GLN A 130 -10.05 -21.11 -17.96
CA GLN A 130 -11.23 -21.16 -18.81
C GLN A 130 -11.82 -19.77 -19.06
N VAL A 131 -11.91 -18.94 -18.02
CA VAL A 131 -12.43 -17.57 -18.14
C VAL A 131 -11.52 -16.73 -19.05
N ARG A 132 -10.20 -16.85 -18.86
CA ARG A 132 -9.22 -16.15 -19.72
C ARG A 132 -9.34 -16.57 -21.17
N GLN A 133 -9.51 -17.85 -21.42
CA GLN A 133 -9.66 -18.37 -22.78
C GLN A 133 -10.97 -17.87 -23.42
N ALA A 134 -12.07 -17.85 -22.67
CA ALA A 134 -13.35 -17.34 -23.17
C ALA A 134 -13.28 -15.84 -23.47
N GLU A 135 -12.62 -15.05 -22.62
CA GLU A 135 -12.38 -13.63 -22.84
C GLU A 135 -11.52 -13.39 -24.11
N GLU A 136 -10.42 -14.16 -24.27
CA GLU A 136 -9.55 -14.08 -25.46
C GLU A 136 -10.31 -14.40 -26.74
N LEU A 137 -11.11 -15.47 -26.74
CA LEU A 137 -11.88 -15.90 -27.90
C LEU A 137 -13.00 -14.91 -28.25
N ALA A 138 -13.68 -14.35 -27.23
CA ALA A 138 -14.69 -13.32 -27.44
C ALA A 138 -14.06 -12.07 -28.06
N LEU A 139 -12.95 -11.59 -27.56
CA LEU A 139 -12.26 -10.41 -28.10
C LEU A 139 -11.70 -10.67 -29.50
N ALA A 140 -11.14 -11.86 -29.76
CA ALA A 140 -10.67 -12.25 -31.10
C ALA A 140 -11.82 -12.30 -32.15
N ALA A 141 -13.05 -12.57 -31.69
CA ALA A 141 -14.26 -12.56 -32.51
C ALA A 141 -14.95 -11.18 -32.56
N ASN A 142 -14.29 -10.10 -32.09
CA ASN A 142 -14.86 -8.74 -31.99
C ASN A 142 -16.16 -8.70 -31.16
N ALA A 143 -16.30 -9.60 -30.18
CA ALA A 143 -17.43 -9.64 -29.26
C ALA A 143 -17.07 -9.02 -27.92
N SER A 144 -18.05 -8.48 -27.21
CA SER A 144 -17.91 -8.10 -25.80
C SER A 144 -17.97 -9.34 -24.91
N PHE A 145 -17.26 -9.32 -23.79
CA PHE A 145 -17.20 -10.41 -22.82
C PHE A 145 -17.65 -9.95 -21.43
N LEU A 146 -18.55 -10.75 -20.82
CA LEU A 146 -19.05 -10.50 -19.46
C LEU A 146 -19.01 -11.80 -18.66
N ALA A 147 -18.27 -11.80 -17.54
CA ALA A 147 -18.31 -12.91 -16.61
C ALA A 147 -19.29 -12.66 -15.47
N VAL A 148 -19.98 -13.73 -15.06
CA VAL A 148 -20.86 -13.77 -13.89
C VAL A 148 -20.25 -14.77 -12.92
N MET A 149 -19.64 -14.28 -11.85
CA MET A 149 -18.98 -15.11 -10.85
C MET A 149 -19.91 -15.34 -9.66
N VAL A 150 -20.24 -16.59 -9.40
CA VAL A 150 -21.06 -16.97 -8.25
C VAL A 150 -20.18 -17.27 -7.05
N ARG A 151 -20.17 -16.38 -6.07
CA ARG A 151 -19.53 -16.54 -4.75
C ARG A 151 -20.63 -16.48 -3.69
N TYR A 152 -21.26 -17.60 -3.42
CA TYR A 152 -22.37 -17.62 -2.47
C TYR A 152 -21.99 -16.93 -1.12
N PRO A 153 -22.85 -16.07 -0.57
CA PRO A 153 -24.17 -15.67 -1.08
C PRO A 153 -24.15 -14.55 -2.14
N VAL A 154 -23.00 -14.16 -2.64
CA VAL A 154 -22.84 -13.01 -3.55
C VAL A 154 -22.59 -13.46 -4.99
N VAL A 155 -23.25 -12.81 -5.93
CA VAL A 155 -22.98 -12.92 -7.36
C VAL A 155 -22.32 -11.64 -7.84
N LEU A 156 -21.19 -11.77 -8.51
CA LEU A 156 -20.44 -10.66 -9.11
C LEU A 156 -20.66 -10.67 -10.63
N VAL A 157 -21.06 -9.54 -11.20
CA VAL A 157 -21.36 -9.40 -12.63
C VAL A 157 -20.47 -8.33 -13.23
N GLY A 158 -19.67 -8.69 -14.22
CA GLY A 158 -18.76 -7.78 -14.90
C GLY A 158 -17.38 -7.69 -14.29
N PRO A 159 -16.54 -6.75 -14.69
CA PRO A 159 -16.77 -5.74 -15.73
C PRO A 159 -16.88 -6.33 -17.14
N CYS A 160 -17.39 -5.54 -18.10
CA CYS A 160 -17.49 -5.95 -19.49
C CYS A 160 -16.20 -5.61 -20.26
N SER A 161 -15.52 -6.63 -20.77
CA SER A 161 -14.38 -6.48 -21.67
C SER A 161 -14.87 -6.32 -23.13
N ASN A 162 -14.25 -5.45 -23.90
CA ASN A 162 -14.54 -5.22 -25.32
C ASN A 162 -13.29 -4.74 -26.06
N GLU A 163 -13.40 -4.43 -27.35
CA GLU A 163 -12.27 -3.95 -28.16
C GLU A 163 -11.62 -2.68 -27.58
N THR A 164 -12.43 -1.75 -27.07
CA THR A 164 -11.94 -0.49 -26.49
C THR A 164 -11.28 -0.69 -25.13
N ASN A 165 -11.81 -1.61 -24.33
CA ASN A 165 -11.33 -1.92 -22.99
C ASN A 165 -11.11 -3.44 -22.85
N PRO A 166 -10.05 -3.96 -23.48
CA PRO A 166 -9.79 -5.39 -23.48
C PRO A 166 -9.29 -5.86 -22.11
N TYR A 167 -9.57 -7.11 -21.79
CA TYR A 167 -9.04 -7.79 -20.61
C TYR A 167 -9.42 -7.19 -19.24
N LEU A 168 -10.49 -6.42 -19.16
CA LEU A 168 -10.97 -5.85 -17.88
C LEU A 168 -11.32 -6.92 -16.86
N TYR A 169 -11.82 -8.06 -17.30
CA TYR A 169 -12.14 -9.15 -16.37
C TYR A 169 -10.90 -9.74 -15.72
N ARG A 170 -9.77 -9.84 -16.41
CA ARG A 170 -8.49 -10.25 -15.81
C ARG A 170 -8.04 -9.28 -14.73
N GLN A 171 -8.21 -7.99 -14.99
CA GLN A 171 -7.91 -6.92 -14.03
C GLN A 171 -8.79 -7.06 -12.79
N PHE A 172 -10.09 -7.22 -13.01
CA PHE A 172 -11.06 -7.45 -11.95
C PHE A 172 -10.69 -8.67 -11.10
N TYR A 173 -10.37 -9.81 -11.73
CA TYR A 173 -9.97 -11.00 -11.00
C TYR A 173 -8.71 -10.80 -10.15
N LYS A 174 -7.70 -10.14 -10.67
CA LYS A 174 -6.50 -9.80 -9.89
C LYS A 174 -6.84 -8.94 -8.67
N ARG A 175 -7.72 -7.96 -8.84
CA ARG A 175 -8.21 -7.15 -7.71
C ARG A 175 -8.97 -7.99 -6.69
N THR A 176 -9.84 -8.89 -7.12
CA THR A 176 -10.56 -9.76 -6.18
C THR A 176 -9.65 -10.71 -5.43
N LEU A 177 -8.59 -11.21 -6.06
CA LEU A 177 -7.57 -12.01 -5.37
C LEU A 177 -6.82 -11.18 -4.33
N SER A 178 -6.42 -9.97 -4.71
CA SER A 178 -5.69 -9.04 -3.84
C SER A 178 -6.51 -8.62 -2.61
N ALA A 179 -7.81 -8.42 -2.76
CA ALA A 179 -8.70 -8.05 -1.66
C ALA A 179 -9.16 -9.26 -0.82
N SER A 180 -8.95 -10.48 -1.30
CA SER A 180 -9.40 -11.69 -0.62
C SER A 180 -8.56 -12.00 0.62
N LEU A 181 -9.20 -12.41 1.71
CA LEU A 181 -8.52 -12.93 2.90
C LEU A 181 -7.80 -14.27 2.63
N ALA A 182 -8.20 -14.98 1.56
CA ALA A 182 -7.59 -16.25 1.16
C ALA A 182 -7.27 -16.23 -0.35
N PRO A 183 -6.32 -15.39 -0.79
CA PRO A 183 -6.04 -15.16 -2.20
C PRO A 183 -5.47 -16.37 -2.94
N TYR A 184 -4.95 -17.34 -2.20
CA TYR A 184 -4.42 -18.59 -2.74
C TYR A 184 -5.49 -19.65 -3.08
N LEU A 185 -6.77 -19.39 -2.74
CA LEU A 185 -7.88 -20.27 -3.06
C LEU A 185 -8.26 -20.11 -4.54
N THR A 186 -7.77 -20.97 -5.39
CA THR A 186 -7.94 -20.88 -6.85
C THR A 186 -9.06 -21.72 -7.43
N ASN A 187 -9.41 -22.83 -6.77
CA ASN A 187 -10.47 -23.74 -7.22
C ASN A 187 -11.33 -24.17 -6.04
N ALA A 188 -12.63 -23.88 -6.11
CA ALA A 188 -13.59 -24.28 -5.10
C ALA A 188 -14.41 -25.48 -5.57
N SER A 189 -14.68 -26.42 -4.66
CA SER A 189 -15.81 -27.35 -4.82
C SER A 189 -17.08 -26.69 -4.32
N ILE A 190 -18.21 -26.94 -4.96
CA ILE A 190 -19.48 -26.26 -4.71
C ILE A 190 -20.51 -27.24 -4.19
N GLY A 191 -21.17 -26.90 -3.10
CA GLY A 191 -22.23 -27.70 -2.49
C GLY A 191 -23.58 -27.56 -3.20
N GLN A 192 -24.43 -28.60 -3.08
CA GLN A 192 -25.78 -28.61 -3.68
C GLN A 192 -26.66 -27.40 -3.29
N PRO A 193 -26.64 -26.91 -2.02
CA PRO A 193 -27.46 -25.75 -1.64
C PRO A 193 -27.18 -24.50 -2.48
N VAL A 194 -25.95 -24.29 -2.92
CA VAL A 194 -25.59 -23.14 -3.80
C VAL A 194 -26.21 -23.32 -5.16
N LEU A 195 -26.17 -24.52 -5.71
CA LEU A 195 -26.72 -24.83 -7.03
C LEU A 195 -28.24 -24.71 -7.04
N ASP A 196 -28.93 -25.21 -5.99
CA ASP A 196 -30.37 -25.09 -5.82
C ASP A 196 -30.78 -23.60 -5.65
N GLY A 197 -30.03 -22.85 -4.85
CA GLY A 197 -30.22 -21.41 -4.67
C GLY A 197 -30.01 -20.64 -5.96
N PHE A 198 -28.99 -20.99 -6.74
CA PHE A 198 -28.71 -20.37 -8.02
C PHE A 198 -29.80 -20.64 -9.04
N ALA A 199 -30.26 -21.90 -9.18
CA ALA A 199 -31.33 -22.26 -10.11
C ALA A 199 -32.62 -21.48 -9.82
N SER A 200 -32.96 -21.29 -8.53
CA SER A 200 -34.12 -20.48 -8.12
C SER A 200 -33.96 -18.98 -8.39
N GLN A 201 -32.74 -18.48 -8.44
CA GLN A 201 -32.40 -17.06 -8.59
C GLN A 201 -31.75 -16.72 -9.95
N LEU A 202 -31.60 -17.69 -10.84
CA LEU A 202 -31.07 -17.46 -12.19
C LEU A 202 -31.89 -16.40 -12.93
N SER A 203 -33.21 -16.35 -12.68
CA SER A 203 -34.08 -15.31 -13.21
C SER A 203 -33.69 -13.89 -12.76
N GLU A 204 -33.25 -13.72 -11.51
CA GLU A 204 -32.77 -12.42 -11.03
C GLU A 204 -31.40 -12.07 -11.60
N CYS A 205 -30.49 -13.04 -11.71
CA CYS A 205 -29.21 -12.84 -12.38
C CYS A 205 -29.40 -12.44 -13.86
N LEU A 206 -30.35 -13.08 -14.55
CA LEU A 206 -30.68 -12.73 -15.94
C LEU A 206 -31.30 -11.33 -16.04
N LYS A 207 -32.18 -10.93 -15.12
CA LYS A 207 -32.70 -9.54 -15.08
C LYS A 207 -31.62 -8.51 -14.86
N ILE A 208 -30.60 -8.81 -14.02
CA ILE A 208 -29.43 -7.93 -13.84
C ILE A 208 -28.68 -7.81 -15.17
N VAL A 209 -28.44 -8.93 -15.86
CA VAL A 209 -27.77 -8.95 -17.17
C VAL A 209 -28.63 -8.23 -18.22
N GLU A 210 -29.94 -8.44 -18.25
CA GLU A 210 -30.88 -7.73 -19.13
C GLU A 210 -30.91 -6.22 -18.82
N GLY A 211 -30.93 -5.84 -17.55
CA GLY A 211 -30.85 -4.44 -17.13
C GLY A 211 -29.57 -3.76 -17.58
N LEU A 212 -28.43 -4.43 -17.45
CA LEU A 212 -27.16 -3.96 -17.98
C LEU A 212 -27.14 -3.87 -19.51
N SER A 213 -27.78 -4.82 -20.21
CA SER A 213 -27.89 -4.81 -21.66
C SER A 213 -28.86 -3.76 -22.20
N ALA A 214 -29.95 -3.48 -21.48
CA ALA A 214 -30.98 -2.50 -21.87
C ALA A 214 -30.50 -1.05 -21.79
N THR A 215 -29.56 -0.74 -20.91
CA THR A 215 -29.05 0.63 -20.74
C THR A 215 -28.05 1.03 -21.83
N ARG A 216 -27.60 0.14 -22.74
CA ARG A 216 -26.63 0.34 -23.80
C ARG A 216 -25.28 0.99 -23.41
N HIS A 217 -25.11 1.34 -22.17
CA HIS A 217 -23.90 1.90 -21.63
C HIS A 217 -23.42 1.01 -20.49
N TYR A 218 -22.66 -0.04 -20.87
CA TYR A 218 -21.70 -0.57 -19.92
C TYR A 218 -20.69 0.54 -19.67
N GLU A 219 -20.88 1.28 -18.59
CA GLU A 219 -19.84 2.21 -18.17
C GLU A 219 -18.56 1.39 -18.03
N PRO A 220 -17.52 1.71 -18.81
CA PRO A 220 -16.25 1.00 -18.67
C PRO A 220 -15.85 1.02 -17.21
N PHE A 221 -15.30 -0.09 -16.72
CA PHE A 221 -14.87 -0.24 -15.33
C PHE A 221 -16.00 -0.34 -14.27
N SER A 222 -17.26 -0.43 -14.65
CA SER A 222 -18.34 -0.74 -13.71
C SER A 222 -18.56 -2.25 -13.56
N TRP A 223 -18.95 -2.67 -12.38
CA TRP A 223 -19.38 -4.02 -12.09
C TRP A 223 -20.48 -4.00 -11.01
N SER A 224 -21.22 -5.08 -10.88
CA SER A 224 -22.28 -5.17 -9.88
C SER A 224 -22.10 -6.39 -8.99
N SER A 225 -22.50 -6.26 -7.75
CA SER A 225 -22.64 -7.39 -6.82
C SER A 225 -24.08 -7.50 -6.34
N SER A 226 -24.59 -8.71 -6.29
CA SER A 226 -25.93 -9.01 -5.77
C SER A 226 -25.83 -10.08 -4.70
N ASN A 227 -26.38 -9.79 -3.52
CA ASN A 227 -26.48 -10.79 -2.47
C ASN A 227 -27.77 -11.61 -2.67
N LEU A 228 -27.62 -12.88 -2.97
CA LEU A 228 -28.71 -13.78 -3.28
C LEU A 228 -29.64 -14.05 -2.08
N ALA A 229 -29.14 -13.92 -0.85
CA ALA A 229 -29.92 -14.15 0.35
C ALA A 229 -30.74 -12.92 0.76
N SER A 230 -30.18 -11.70 0.63
CA SER A 230 -30.86 -10.45 1.02
C SER A 230 -31.56 -9.75 -0.14
N GLY A 231 -31.22 -10.07 -1.40
CA GLY A 231 -31.67 -9.35 -2.58
C GLY A 231 -31.04 -7.97 -2.76
N GLU A 232 -30.02 -7.65 -1.96
CA GLU A 232 -29.31 -6.38 -2.06
C GLU A 232 -28.37 -6.39 -3.28
N ALA A 233 -28.49 -5.38 -4.15
CA ALA A 233 -27.62 -5.20 -5.30
C ALA A 233 -26.87 -3.87 -5.20
N LYS A 234 -25.58 -3.88 -5.55
CA LYS A 234 -24.71 -2.69 -5.55
C LYS A 234 -23.95 -2.59 -6.86
N ASN A 235 -23.98 -1.42 -7.48
CA ASN A 235 -23.09 -1.08 -8.60
C ASN A 235 -21.83 -0.44 -8.05
N ARG A 236 -20.69 -0.85 -8.56
CA ARG A 236 -19.37 -0.46 -8.09
C ARG A 236 -18.44 -0.17 -9.26
N TRP A 237 -17.27 0.34 -8.95
CA TRP A 237 -16.23 0.64 -9.92
C TRP A 237 -15.06 -0.32 -9.74
N ILE A 238 -14.46 -0.76 -10.83
CA ILE A 238 -13.17 -1.42 -10.82
C ILE A 238 -12.08 -0.43 -11.21
N ILE A 239 -10.99 -0.45 -10.45
CA ILE A 239 -9.75 0.16 -10.84
C ILE A 239 -8.92 -0.92 -11.54
N PRO A 240 -8.59 -0.75 -12.85
CA PRO A 240 -7.84 -1.76 -13.55
C PRO A 240 -6.50 -2.01 -12.88
N TRP A 241 -6.11 -3.27 -12.82
CA TRP A 241 -4.78 -3.66 -12.37
C TRP A 241 -3.77 -3.36 -13.47
N ILE A 242 -2.60 -2.82 -13.09
CA ILE A 242 -1.55 -2.51 -14.03
C ILE A 242 -0.50 -3.60 -14.00
N ASP A 243 -0.43 -4.40 -15.06
CA ASP A 243 0.68 -5.31 -15.30
C ASP A 243 1.81 -4.52 -15.98
N TRP A 244 2.87 -4.17 -15.26
CA TRP A 244 4.12 -3.71 -15.85
C TRP A 244 4.96 -4.90 -16.35
N PRO A 245 5.66 -4.83 -17.46
CA PRO A 245 5.59 -3.91 -18.58
C PRO A 245 4.66 -4.40 -19.68
N GLY A 246 3.96 -3.52 -20.34
CA GLY A 246 3.36 -3.77 -21.66
C GLY A 246 1.85 -3.74 -21.77
N TYR A 247 1.07 -3.33 -20.76
CA TYR A 247 -0.31 -2.95 -20.98
C TYR A 247 -0.38 -1.45 -21.25
N LEU A 248 -0.54 -1.14 -22.53
CA LEU A 248 -0.94 0.19 -22.99
C LEU A 248 -2.23 0.58 -22.29
N ILE A 249 -2.10 1.40 -21.26
CA ILE A 249 -3.22 2.18 -20.80
C ILE A 249 -3.39 3.24 -21.88
N HIS A 250 -4.54 3.18 -22.58
CA HIS A 250 -4.85 4.14 -23.61
C HIS A 250 -4.64 5.57 -23.10
N GLU A 251 -4.21 6.48 -23.97
CA GLU A 251 -3.87 7.87 -23.67
C GLU A 251 -5.00 8.66 -22.98
N THR A 252 -6.21 8.13 -22.95
CA THR A 252 -7.37 8.72 -22.26
C THR A 252 -7.97 7.73 -21.27
N LEU A 253 -7.42 7.70 -20.05
CA LEU A 253 -8.05 6.97 -18.95
C LEU A 253 -9.32 7.72 -18.49
N PRO A 254 -10.43 7.01 -18.21
CA PRO A 254 -11.60 7.63 -17.63
C PRO A 254 -11.29 8.14 -16.22
N SER A 255 -11.93 9.23 -15.81
CA SER A 255 -11.91 9.67 -14.41
C SER A 255 -12.87 8.81 -13.60
N LEU A 256 -12.37 8.16 -12.56
CA LEU A 256 -13.16 7.40 -11.59
C LEU A 256 -13.35 8.20 -10.30
N PRO A 257 -14.43 7.94 -9.55
CA PRO A 257 -14.57 8.59 -8.24
C PRO A 257 -13.48 8.14 -7.26
N VAL A 258 -13.02 9.04 -6.40
CA VAL A 258 -12.04 8.75 -5.33
C VAL A 258 -12.43 7.51 -4.51
N LYS A 259 -13.71 7.35 -4.23
CA LYS A 259 -14.26 6.19 -3.51
C LYS A 259 -14.04 4.84 -4.20
N ALA A 260 -13.69 4.81 -5.49
CA ALA A 260 -13.36 3.57 -6.19
C ALA A 260 -12.10 2.89 -5.65
N LEU A 261 -11.21 3.64 -4.98
CA LEU A 261 -10.04 3.09 -4.29
C LEU A 261 -10.39 2.27 -3.06
N ILE A 262 -11.58 2.52 -2.46
CA ILE A 262 -12.04 1.84 -1.24
C ILE A 262 -13.16 0.88 -1.64
N ASP A 263 -12.84 -0.40 -1.74
CA ASP A 263 -13.82 -1.43 -2.02
C ASP A 263 -13.38 -2.76 -1.40
N PRO A 264 -14.26 -3.46 -0.63
CA PRO A 264 -13.89 -4.70 0.04
C PRO A 264 -13.57 -5.86 -0.90
N GLU A 265 -14.01 -5.79 -2.18
CA GLU A 265 -13.82 -6.87 -3.15
C GLU A 265 -12.72 -6.57 -4.17
N VAL A 266 -12.50 -5.29 -4.53
CA VAL A 266 -11.61 -4.90 -5.63
C VAL A 266 -10.76 -3.65 -5.33
N GLY A 267 -10.87 -3.07 -4.15
CA GLY A 267 -10.17 -1.83 -3.79
C GLY A 267 -8.66 -2.01 -3.61
N VAL A 268 -7.94 -0.91 -3.67
CA VAL A 268 -6.57 -0.80 -3.14
C VAL A 268 -6.62 -0.82 -1.62
N VAL A 269 -7.64 -0.18 -1.06
CA VAL A 269 -8.01 -0.25 0.35
C VAL A 269 -9.31 -1.04 0.46
N THR A 270 -9.34 -2.09 1.26
CA THR A 270 -10.53 -2.92 1.43
C THR A 270 -11.51 -2.31 2.42
N GLN A 271 -11.02 -1.63 3.44
CA GLN A 271 -11.85 -0.85 4.37
C GLN A 271 -11.02 0.18 5.14
N LEU A 272 -11.72 1.17 5.69
CA LEU A 272 -11.21 2.10 6.69
C LEU A 272 -11.91 1.80 8.02
N ARG A 273 -11.15 1.65 9.08
CA ARG A 273 -11.70 1.39 10.41
C ARG A 273 -11.03 2.22 11.49
N GLN A 274 -11.81 2.71 12.42
CA GLN A 274 -11.26 3.38 13.59
C GLN A 274 -10.59 2.36 14.52
N ILE A 275 -9.41 2.69 15.01
CA ILE A 275 -8.69 1.90 15.99
C ILE A 275 -9.25 2.18 17.38
N GLU A 276 -9.51 1.14 18.15
CA GLU A 276 -9.75 1.25 19.58
C GLU A 276 -8.39 1.39 20.28
N HIS A 277 -8.19 2.55 20.87
CA HIS A 277 -6.93 2.89 21.54
C HIS A 277 -6.77 2.21 22.91
N HIS A 278 -5.52 2.00 23.28
CA HIS A 278 -5.20 1.61 24.64
C HIS A 278 -5.80 2.61 25.64
N GLN A 279 -6.39 2.11 26.75
CA GLN A 279 -7.11 2.92 27.73
C GLN A 279 -6.30 4.08 28.36
N GLN A 280 -4.99 4.03 28.28
CA GLN A 280 -4.12 5.11 28.77
C GLN A 280 -4.07 6.30 27.81
N LEU A 281 -4.27 6.10 26.51
CA LEU A 281 -4.32 7.23 25.60
C LEU A 281 -5.56 8.12 25.84
N PRO A 282 -5.41 9.44 25.73
CA PRO A 282 -6.57 10.34 25.76
C PRO A 282 -7.54 10.05 24.64
N LYS A 283 -8.84 10.15 24.93
CA LYS A 283 -9.91 9.89 23.93
C LYS A 283 -9.93 10.90 22.76
N CYS A 284 -9.19 11.99 22.86
CA CYS A 284 -9.07 12.96 21.78
C CYS A 284 -8.19 12.46 20.63
N VAL A 285 -7.35 11.45 20.85
CA VAL A 285 -6.57 10.82 19.76
C VAL A 285 -7.52 9.98 18.93
N THR A 286 -7.58 10.25 17.65
CA THR A 286 -8.40 9.50 16.68
C THR A 286 -7.46 8.89 15.66
N THR A 287 -7.42 7.57 15.58
CA THR A 287 -6.64 6.84 14.56
C THR A 287 -7.56 6.02 13.70
N VAL A 288 -7.38 6.13 12.40
CA VAL A 288 -8.02 5.30 11.39
C VAL A 288 -6.95 4.42 10.74
N GLN A 289 -7.24 3.15 10.61
CA GLN A 289 -6.43 2.21 9.86
C GLN A 289 -7.09 1.94 8.52
N SER A 290 -6.30 1.97 7.45
CA SER A 290 -6.68 1.45 6.15
C SER A 290 -6.17 0.00 6.03
N ASP A 291 -7.09 -0.93 5.79
CA ASP A 291 -6.74 -2.31 5.47
C ASP A 291 -6.44 -2.37 3.96
N VAL A 292 -5.16 -2.49 3.64
CA VAL A 292 -4.66 -2.46 2.26
C VAL A 292 -4.75 -3.85 1.65
N ALA A 293 -5.20 -3.93 0.39
CA ALA A 293 -5.24 -5.18 -0.36
C ALA A 293 -3.83 -5.77 -0.53
N ASP A 294 -3.73 -7.12 -0.50
CA ASP A 294 -2.45 -7.80 -0.62
C ASP A 294 -1.98 -7.92 -2.07
N ILE A 295 -1.15 -6.99 -2.50
CA ILE A 295 -0.62 -6.95 -3.86
C ILE A 295 0.49 -7.98 -4.13
N ARG A 296 1.03 -8.65 -3.09
CA ARG A 296 2.05 -9.73 -3.25
C ARG A 296 1.51 -10.93 -4.00
N VAL A 297 0.20 -11.15 -3.98
CA VAL A 297 -0.48 -12.21 -4.73
C VAL A 297 -0.26 -12.11 -6.24
N ILE A 298 -0.08 -10.91 -6.71
CA ILE A 298 -0.01 -10.57 -8.14
C ILE A 298 1.25 -9.80 -8.52
N SER A 299 2.03 -9.36 -7.53
CA SER A 299 3.31 -8.68 -7.72
C SER A 299 4.31 -9.14 -6.67
N GLN A 300 5.27 -9.99 -7.07
CA GLN A 300 6.21 -10.65 -6.16
C GLN A 300 7.06 -9.68 -5.33
N TRP A 301 7.29 -8.48 -5.83
CA TRP A 301 8.12 -7.47 -5.16
C TRP A 301 7.35 -6.49 -4.30
N ALA A 302 6.01 -6.53 -4.30
CA ALA A 302 5.22 -5.60 -3.50
C ALA A 302 5.09 -6.08 -2.06
N ASN A 303 5.08 -5.14 -1.12
CA ASN A 303 4.83 -5.40 0.28
C ASN A 303 3.38 -5.14 0.64
N ASN A 304 2.83 -6.01 1.48
CA ASN A 304 1.61 -5.71 2.20
C ASN A 304 1.98 -4.88 3.44
N CYS A 305 1.24 -3.80 3.68
CA CYS A 305 1.48 -2.93 4.83
C CYS A 305 0.17 -2.47 5.47
N VAL A 306 0.24 -2.24 6.77
CA VAL A 306 -0.82 -1.58 7.53
C VAL A 306 -0.52 -0.09 7.52
N CYS A 307 -1.49 0.71 7.08
CA CYS A 307 -1.39 2.15 6.99
C CYS A 307 -2.34 2.81 7.97
N GLN A 308 -1.94 3.92 8.56
CA GLN A 308 -2.71 4.60 9.60
C GLN A 308 -2.66 6.12 9.42
N GLY A 309 -3.75 6.75 9.78
CA GLY A 309 -3.81 8.19 9.92
C GLY A 309 -4.29 8.57 11.30
N SER A 310 -3.65 9.55 11.93
CA SER A 310 -4.01 9.98 13.27
C SER A 310 -4.16 11.49 13.36
N GLU A 311 -5.24 11.92 14.00
CA GLU A 311 -5.58 13.33 14.23
C GLU A 311 -6.23 13.52 15.61
N ILE A 312 -6.28 14.76 16.08
CA ILE A 312 -6.95 15.10 17.34
C ILE A 312 -8.42 15.45 17.07
N ASN A 313 -9.34 14.65 17.60
CA ASN A 313 -10.81 14.80 17.45
C ASN A 313 -11.29 14.98 16.00
N ASN A 314 -10.57 14.40 15.04
CA ASN A 314 -10.87 14.59 13.63
C ASN A 314 -10.82 13.25 12.88
N TRP A 315 -11.96 12.58 12.77
CA TRP A 315 -12.05 11.30 12.08
C TRP A 315 -11.83 11.43 10.57
N GLU A 316 -12.35 12.50 9.97
CA GLU A 316 -12.19 12.74 8.53
C GLU A 316 -10.72 12.99 8.15
N GLY A 317 -10.02 13.83 8.91
CA GLY A 317 -8.59 14.05 8.73
C GLY A 317 -7.76 12.78 8.93
N ALA A 318 -8.08 11.98 9.97
CA ALA A 318 -7.44 10.70 10.20
C ALA A 318 -7.70 9.70 9.05
N SER A 319 -8.93 9.66 8.52
CA SER A 319 -9.29 8.82 7.38
C SER A 319 -8.54 9.21 6.12
N ASN A 320 -8.47 10.51 5.83
CA ASN A 320 -7.74 11.03 4.66
C ASN A 320 -6.24 10.74 4.78
N ALA A 321 -5.66 10.86 5.97
CA ALA A 321 -4.26 10.51 6.21
C ALA A 321 -4.01 9.01 6.03
N ALA A 322 -4.90 8.13 6.55
CA ALA A 322 -4.81 6.69 6.37
C ALA A 322 -4.92 6.26 4.90
N MET A 323 -5.82 6.91 4.15
CA MET A 323 -5.93 6.71 2.69
C MET A 323 -4.67 7.17 1.97
N GLY A 324 -4.18 8.37 2.30
CA GLY A 324 -2.95 8.91 1.72
C GLY A 324 -1.79 7.95 1.89
N GLU A 325 -1.55 7.47 3.11
CA GLU A 325 -0.46 6.53 3.39
C GLU A 325 -0.65 5.20 2.62
N ALA A 326 -1.86 4.66 2.53
CA ALA A 326 -2.13 3.46 1.76
C ALA A 326 -1.77 3.63 0.27
N ILE A 327 -2.15 4.76 -0.31
CA ILE A 327 -1.88 5.10 -1.71
C ILE A 327 -0.38 5.34 -1.93
N GLU A 328 0.29 6.01 -1.01
CA GLU A 328 1.75 6.18 -1.02
C GLU A 328 2.45 4.82 -1.06
N ARG A 329 2.12 3.93 -0.12
CA ARG A 329 2.72 2.59 -0.03
C ARG A 329 2.41 1.75 -1.26
N TYR A 330 1.21 1.86 -1.81
CA TYR A 330 0.85 1.19 -3.05
C TYR A 330 1.72 1.64 -4.22
N CYS A 331 1.74 2.93 -4.52
CA CYS A 331 2.46 3.47 -5.68
C CYS A 331 3.98 3.31 -5.56
N ILE A 332 4.56 3.57 -4.38
CA ILE A 332 6.03 3.56 -4.20
C ILE A 332 6.62 2.14 -4.24
N ASN A 333 5.78 1.12 -4.17
CA ASN A 333 6.20 -0.28 -4.29
C ASN A 333 6.07 -0.84 -5.72
N ILE A 334 5.54 -0.09 -6.67
CA ILE A 334 5.34 -0.50 -8.07
C ILE A 334 6.25 0.33 -8.97
N LEU A 335 7.31 -0.29 -9.47
CA LEU A 335 8.27 0.37 -10.35
C LEU A 335 7.70 0.57 -11.75
N ASP A 336 7.91 1.76 -12.31
CA ASP A 336 7.65 2.05 -13.72
C ASP A 336 8.90 1.75 -14.54
N PHE A 337 9.00 0.52 -15.04
CA PHE A 337 10.18 0.04 -15.78
C PHE A 337 10.38 0.78 -17.11
N ASP A 338 9.34 1.32 -17.72
CA ASP A 338 9.42 1.99 -19.02
C ASP A 338 10.12 3.36 -18.92
N ARG A 339 10.14 3.95 -17.72
CA ARG A 339 10.81 5.22 -17.43
C ARG A 339 12.27 5.05 -16.97
N ILE A 340 12.74 3.80 -16.76
CA ILE A 340 14.07 3.57 -16.19
C ILE A 340 15.14 3.56 -17.27
N LEU A 341 16.14 4.43 -17.10
CA LEU A 341 17.36 4.48 -17.87
C LEU A 341 18.50 3.87 -17.06
N VAL A 342 19.45 3.21 -17.74
CA VAL A 342 20.64 2.64 -17.09
C VAL A 342 21.90 3.29 -17.66
N GLY A 343 22.77 3.77 -16.78
CA GLY A 343 24.04 4.40 -17.16
C GLY A 343 24.75 5.02 -15.98
N SER A 344 25.93 5.56 -16.21
CA SER A 344 26.59 6.49 -15.29
C SER A 344 26.05 7.91 -15.52
N SER A 345 26.23 8.81 -14.54
CA SER A 345 25.80 10.21 -14.74
C SER A 345 26.59 10.88 -15.89
N ASN A 346 27.85 10.52 -16.07
CA ASN A 346 28.66 11.00 -17.19
C ASN A 346 28.11 10.53 -18.55
N ASP A 347 27.76 9.25 -18.70
CA ASP A 347 27.21 8.70 -19.95
C ASP A 347 25.85 9.34 -20.28
N LEU A 348 25.01 9.48 -19.30
CA LEU A 348 23.66 10.07 -19.48
C LEU A 348 23.75 11.55 -19.82
N ALA A 349 24.67 12.31 -19.20
CA ALA A 349 24.91 13.70 -19.54
C ALA A 349 25.43 13.85 -20.97
N GLN A 350 26.34 12.98 -21.42
CA GLN A 350 26.82 12.94 -22.80
C GLN A 350 25.70 12.58 -23.81
N ALA A 351 24.75 11.76 -23.38
CA ALA A 351 23.57 11.42 -24.18
C ALA A 351 22.51 12.53 -24.21
N GLY A 352 22.73 13.66 -23.53
CA GLY A 352 21.83 14.83 -23.52
C GLY A 352 20.78 14.84 -22.41
N TYR A 353 20.85 13.91 -21.46
CA TYR A 353 20.02 13.93 -20.27
C TYR A 353 20.59 14.86 -19.18
N SER A 354 19.80 15.14 -18.16
CA SER A 354 20.19 15.98 -17.02
C SER A 354 20.19 15.16 -15.71
N PRO A 355 21.19 14.27 -15.47
CA PRO A 355 21.28 13.56 -14.21
C PRO A 355 21.65 14.53 -13.08
N CYS A 356 21.11 14.30 -11.88
CA CYS A 356 21.57 15.00 -10.68
C CYS A 356 23.04 14.63 -10.38
N ASP A 357 23.78 15.56 -9.78
CA ASP A 357 25.18 15.30 -9.39
C ASP A 357 25.24 14.23 -8.28
N PRO A 358 25.85 13.06 -8.51
CA PRO A 358 26.03 12.03 -7.48
C PRO A 358 26.64 12.54 -6.17
N ARG A 359 27.53 13.54 -6.27
CA ARG A 359 28.21 14.13 -5.11
C ARG A 359 27.31 15.02 -4.26
N SER A 360 26.13 15.40 -4.75
CA SER A 360 25.19 16.26 -3.98
C SER A 360 24.48 15.50 -2.87
N PHE A 361 24.40 14.16 -2.91
CA PHE A 361 23.70 13.38 -1.90
C PHE A 361 24.52 13.18 -0.63
N VAL A 362 23.88 13.36 0.53
CA VAL A 362 24.48 12.99 1.81
C VAL A 362 24.34 11.47 1.98
N LEU A 363 25.44 10.76 1.76
CA LEU A 363 25.51 9.31 1.92
C LEU A 363 26.50 8.95 3.05
N PHE A 364 27.54 8.21 2.73
CA PHE A 364 28.50 7.74 3.74
C PHE A 364 29.85 8.46 3.62
N SER A 365 30.60 8.49 4.71
CA SER A 365 31.95 9.05 4.72
C SER A 365 32.97 8.07 4.11
N GLU A 366 34.15 8.59 3.74
CA GLU A 366 35.26 7.75 3.24
C GLU A 366 35.65 6.65 4.25
N GLU A 367 35.65 6.98 5.55
CA GLU A 367 35.94 6.02 6.61
C GLU A 367 34.88 4.91 6.70
N GLN A 368 33.61 5.23 6.41
CA GLN A 368 32.55 4.22 6.37
C GLN A 368 32.71 3.30 5.18
N TYR A 369 32.98 3.84 3.99
CA TYR A 369 33.25 3.03 2.79
C TYR A 369 34.50 2.14 2.93
N ALA A 370 35.49 2.54 3.70
CA ALA A 370 36.70 1.76 3.97
C ALA A 370 36.47 0.57 4.92
N ARG A 371 35.31 0.47 5.60
CA ARG A 371 35.01 -0.63 6.52
C ARG A 371 34.85 -1.95 5.75
N TYR A 372 35.39 -3.02 6.32
CA TYR A 372 35.22 -4.35 5.77
C TYR A 372 33.74 -4.76 5.73
N ASN A 373 33.26 -5.27 4.59
CA ASN A 373 31.86 -5.67 4.37
C ASN A 373 30.82 -4.57 4.63
N PHE A 374 31.14 -3.31 4.31
CA PHE A 374 30.20 -2.20 4.55
C PHE A 374 28.88 -2.35 3.77
N GLY A 375 28.93 -2.93 2.57
CA GLY A 375 27.72 -3.29 1.80
C GLY A 375 27.18 -2.18 0.90
N PHE A 376 27.81 -1.00 0.89
CA PHE A 376 27.51 0.10 -0.02
C PHE A 376 28.81 0.56 -0.70
N VAL A 377 28.67 1.14 -1.89
CA VAL A 377 29.78 1.71 -2.65
C VAL A 377 29.64 3.22 -2.78
N PRO A 378 30.76 3.96 -2.97
CA PRO A 378 30.70 5.39 -3.28
C PRO A 378 29.86 5.65 -4.53
N PHE A 379 28.98 6.66 -4.46
CA PHE A 379 28.23 7.10 -5.60
C PHE A 379 28.99 8.21 -6.32
N THR A 380 29.55 7.88 -7.46
CA THR A 380 30.40 8.76 -8.27
C THR A 380 29.79 8.99 -9.64
N GLU A 381 30.36 9.93 -10.41
CA GLU A 381 29.94 10.25 -11.77
C GLU A 381 30.07 9.06 -12.74
N ASP A 382 30.90 8.07 -12.42
CA ASP A 382 31.13 6.86 -13.22
C ASP A 382 30.37 5.64 -12.72
N THR A 383 29.62 5.77 -11.62
CA THR A 383 28.83 4.66 -11.05
C THR A 383 27.61 4.37 -11.92
N VAL A 384 27.57 3.19 -12.52
CA VAL A 384 26.45 2.76 -13.36
C VAL A 384 25.30 2.25 -12.48
N VAL A 385 24.17 2.95 -12.54
CA VAL A 385 22.93 2.60 -11.80
C VAL A 385 21.71 2.85 -12.68
N PRO A 386 20.54 2.30 -12.32
CA PRO A 386 19.26 2.72 -12.89
C PRO A 386 18.84 4.12 -12.41
N TRP A 387 18.31 4.91 -13.35
CA TRP A 387 17.84 6.28 -13.14
C TRP A 387 16.38 6.41 -13.58
N ILE A 388 15.66 7.33 -12.96
CA ILE A 388 14.31 7.70 -13.35
C ILE A 388 14.17 9.21 -13.45
N ASP A 389 13.30 9.68 -14.34
CA ASP A 389 13.04 11.09 -14.56
C ASP A 389 12.23 11.71 -13.42
N GLY A 390 12.61 12.90 -13.03
CA GLY A 390 11.89 13.81 -12.15
C GLY A 390 11.92 15.22 -12.70
N THR A 391 11.31 16.16 -12.00
CA THR A 391 11.24 17.57 -12.34
C THR A 391 11.71 18.44 -11.18
N LEU A 392 12.30 19.60 -11.45
CA LEU A 392 12.59 20.57 -10.42
C LEU A 392 11.27 21.16 -9.88
N VAL A 393 11.10 21.15 -8.57
CA VAL A 393 9.91 21.74 -7.92
C VAL A 393 9.90 23.25 -8.16
N GLY A 394 8.79 23.76 -8.69
CA GLY A 394 8.62 25.15 -9.06
C GLY A 394 9.23 25.53 -10.42
N ASP A 395 9.73 24.55 -11.19
CA ASP A 395 10.10 24.73 -12.59
C ASP A 395 9.95 23.39 -13.33
N GLU A 396 8.72 22.99 -13.61
CA GLU A 396 8.39 21.71 -14.24
C GLU A 396 8.97 21.55 -15.67
N SER A 397 9.45 22.63 -16.28
CA SER A 397 10.13 22.57 -17.58
C SER A 397 11.54 21.95 -17.49
N LYS A 398 12.10 21.85 -16.30
CA LYS A 398 13.42 21.29 -16.04
C LYS A 398 13.32 19.86 -15.53
N SER A 399 13.64 18.90 -16.40
CA SER A 399 13.80 17.50 -15.99
C SER A 399 15.14 17.28 -15.29
N CYS A 400 15.15 16.32 -14.36
CA CYS A 400 16.34 15.88 -13.66
C CYS A 400 16.26 14.38 -13.42
N LEU A 401 17.25 13.59 -13.87
CA LEU A 401 17.30 12.17 -13.54
C LEU A 401 17.84 11.97 -12.12
N VAL A 402 17.19 11.07 -11.38
CA VAL A 402 17.61 10.66 -10.03
C VAL A 402 17.77 9.14 -9.97
N PRO A 403 18.62 8.59 -9.06
CA PRO A 403 18.76 7.14 -8.94
C PRO A 403 17.45 6.47 -8.54
N THR A 404 17.02 5.45 -9.31
CA THR A 404 15.77 4.72 -9.06
C THR A 404 15.71 4.10 -7.66
N SER A 405 16.88 3.67 -7.13
CA SER A 405 17.00 3.13 -5.77
C SER A 405 16.68 4.14 -4.65
N MET A 406 16.69 5.44 -4.95
CA MET A 406 16.31 6.51 -4.01
C MET A 406 14.84 6.89 -4.16
N VAL A 407 14.15 6.35 -5.15
CA VAL A 407 12.74 6.67 -5.41
C VAL A 407 11.81 5.59 -4.87
N TYR A 408 12.00 4.33 -5.25
CA TYR A 408 11.11 3.22 -4.92
C TYR A 408 11.57 2.44 -3.69
N VAL A 409 10.65 2.23 -2.74
CA VAL A 409 10.92 1.48 -1.51
C VAL A 409 11.25 0.01 -1.81
N ASN A 410 10.55 -0.58 -2.77
CA ASN A 410 10.70 -2.00 -3.10
C ASN A 410 11.74 -2.27 -4.21
N TYR A 411 12.58 -1.29 -4.53
CA TYR A 411 13.60 -1.39 -5.58
C TYR A 411 14.43 -2.68 -5.52
N ASN A 412 14.95 -3.03 -4.34
CA ASN A 412 15.82 -4.21 -4.19
C ASN A 412 15.12 -5.56 -4.47
N HIS A 413 13.81 -5.59 -4.60
CA HIS A 413 13.01 -6.79 -4.82
C HIS A 413 12.34 -6.82 -6.21
N ALA A 414 12.56 -5.82 -7.04
CA ALA A 414 11.88 -5.68 -8.33
C ALA A 414 12.39 -6.61 -9.44
N GLY A 415 13.25 -7.57 -9.12
CA GLY A 415 13.71 -8.59 -10.08
C GLY A 415 14.84 -8.10 -10.97
N SER A 416 14.56 -7.72 -12.22
CA SER A 416 15.58 -7.26 -13.19
C SER A 416 15.15 -6.00 -13.92
N ILE A 417 16.11 -5.17 -14.29
CA ILE A 417 15.96 -3.99 -15.15
C ILE A 417 16.75 -4.24 -16.43
N GLN A 418 16.08 -4.15 -17.59
CA GLN A 418 16.68 -4.41 -18.90
C GLN A 418 17.44 -5.76 -18.99
N GLY A 419 16.90 -6.79 -18.30
CA GLY A 419 17.48 -8.13 -18.27
C GLY A 419 18.66 -8.31 -17.29
N VAL A 420 19.08 -7.26 -16.59
CA VAL A 420 20.10 -7.34 -15.55
C VAL A 420 19.42 -7.43 -14.18
N PRO A 421 19.74 -8.44 -13.35
CA PRO A 421 19.22 -8.52 -11.98
C PRO A 421 19.55 -7.25 -11.20
N ILE A 422 18.58 -6.73 -10.43
CA ILE A 422 18.78 -5.50 -9.63
C ILE A 422 19.92 -5.68 -8.63
N THR A 423 20.11 -6.90 -8.12
CA THR A 423 21.21 -7.25 -7.21
C THR A 423 22.62 -7.06 -7.79
N ASP A 424 22.74 -7.00 -9.12
CA ASP A 424 24.01 -6.85 -9.82
C ASP A 424 24.40 -5.38 -9.99
N TYR A 425 23.47 -4.43 -9.75
CA TYR A 425 23.80 -3.02 -9.70
C TYR A 425 24.43 -2.64 -8.36
N PRO A 426 25.34 -1.66 -8.36
CA PRO A 426 25.97 -1.16 -7.14
C PRO A 426 24.92 -0.61 -6.15
N ARG A 427 25.02 -1.00 -4.89
CA ARG A 427 24.19 -0.43 -3.82
C ARG A 427 24.82 0.86 -3.33
N ILE A 428 24.21 1.99 -3.68
CA ILE A 428 24.72 3.33 -3.31
C ILE A 428 24.13 3.84 -1.99
N SER A 429 22.92 3.41 -1.63
CA SER A 429 22.22 3.87 -0.42
C SER A 429 21.31 2.77 0.15
N PRO A 430 20.93 2.86 1.43
CA PRO A 430 19.71 2.24 1.92
C PRO A 430 18.50 2.81 1.16
N VAL A 431 17.38 2.11 1.23
CA VAL A 431 16.12 2.64 0.68
C VAL A 431 15.65 3.81 1.56
N PRO A 432 15.50 5.03 1.01
CA PRO A 432 14.97 6.14 1.78
C PRO A 432 13.45 6.03 1.89
N TYR A 433 12.92 6.23 3.09
CA TYR A 433 11.46 6.24 3.31
C TYR A 433 10.86 7.64 3.20
N ALA A 434 11.59 8.68 3.62
CA ALA A 434 11.12 10.05 3.65
C ALA A 434 10.89 10.68 2.26
N GLY A 435 9.94 11.61 2.18
CA GLY A 435 9.66 12.41 0.99
C GLY A 435 8.65 11.78 0.02
N VAL A 436 8.00 10.67 0.38
CA VAL A 436 6.86 10.14 -0.36
C VAL A 436 5.59 10.78 0.18
N ALA A 437 4.77 11.29 -0.71
CA ALA A 437 3.49 11.86 -0.29
C ALA A 437 2.42 11.64 -1.36
N ALA A 438 1.20 11.37 -0.88
CA ALA A 438 0.00 11.35 -1.69
C ALA A 438 -0.79 12.64 -1.53
N GLY A 439 -1.52 13.01 -2.57
CA GLY A 439 -2.40 14.16 -2.57
C GLY A 439 -3.46 14.06 -3.65
N CYS A 440 -4.40 15.01 -3.62
CA CYS A 440 -5.44 15.18 -4.61
C CYS A 440 -5.61 16.67 -4.89
N GLU A 441 -6.67 17.06 -5.60
CA GLU A 441 -6.89 18.48 -6.00
C GLU A 441 -6.75 19.47 -4.85
N ASP A 442 -7.21 19.10 -3.65
CA ASP A 442 -7.17 19.96 -2.45
C ASP A 442 -5.88 19.85 -1.63
N TYR A 443 -5.04 18.88 -1.91
CA TYR A 443 -3.86 18.53 -1.09
C TYR A 443 -2.64 18.26 -1.98
N ASP A 444 -1.75 19.24 -2.08
CA ASP A 444 -0.52 19.12 -2.88
C ASP A 444 0.47 18.13 -2.22
N PRO A 445 0.76 16.98 -2.85
CA PRO A 445 1.69 16.01 -2.29
C PRO A 445 3.14 16.54 -2.21
N VAL A 446 3.54 17.47 -3.08
CA VAL A 446 4.88 18.07 -3.04
C VAL A 446 5.09 18.82 -1.73
N LEU A 447 4.06 19.52 -1.24
CA LEU A 447 4.11 20.23 0.03
C LEU A 447 4.41 19.31 1.21
N ASN A 448 3.69 18.19 1.30
CA ASN A 448 3.90 17.19 2.36
C ASN A 448 5.30 16.56 2.27
N GLY A 449 5.75 16.24 1.05
CA GLY A 449 7.09 15.68 0.82
C GLY A 449 8.20 16.65 1.22
N LEU A 450 8.06 17.95 0.95
CA LEU A 450 9.03 18.98 1.38
C LEU A 450 9.09 19.10 2.91
N GLU A 451 7.93 19.12 3.56
CA GLU A 451 7.84 19.16 5.02
C GLU A 451 8.54 17.97 5.65
N GLU A 452 8.29 16.76 5.14
CA GLU A 452 8.90 15.54 5.67
C GLU A 452 10.43 15.53 5.45
N ILE A 453 10.94 15.94 4.31
CA ILE A 453 12.38 15.98 4.06
C ILE A 453 13.09 16.96 5.00
N ILE A 454 12.53 18.15 5.22
CA ILE A 454 13.10 19.14 6.17
C ILE A 454 13.01 18.61 7.61
N GLU A 455 11.90 17.99 7.97
CA GLU A 455 11.68 17.37 9.27
C GLU A 455 12.75 16.31 9.56
N ARG A 456 12.96 15.39 8.62
CA ARG A 456 13.90 14.29 8.81
C ARG A 456 15.35 14.76 8.87
N ASP A 457 15.74 15.74 8.05
CA ASP A 457 17.06 16.37 8.14
C ASP A 457 17.30 16.99 9.53
N ALA A 458 16.38 17.82 10.02
CA ALA A 458 16.48 18.43 11.35
C ALA A 458 16.49 17.38 12.48
N THR A 459 15.67 16.35 12.36
CA THR A 459 15.55 15.27 13.34
C THR A 459 16.84 14.47 13.46
N MET A 460 17.39 14.02 12.31
CA MET A 460 18.60 13.19 12.29
C MET A 460 19.82 13.98 12.75
N ILE A 461 19.92 15.25 12.36
CA ILE A 461 20.97 16.13 12.86
C ILE A 461 20.86 16.31 14.37
N TRP A 462 19.66 16.64 14.89
CA TRP A 462 19.44 16.83 16.32
C TRP A 462 19.79 15.58 17.13
N TRP A 463 19.31 14.43 16.72
CA TRP A 463 19.50 13.20 17.48
C TRP A 463 20.96 12.76 17.51
N HIS A 464 21.63 12.78 16.37
CA HIS A 464 22.99 12.28 16.25
C HIS A 464 24.06 13.28 16.70
N SER A 465 23.84 14.58 16.48
CA SER A 465 24.75 15.61 17.02
C SER A 465 24.58 15.83 18.53
N LYS A 466 23.43 15.46 19.09
CA LYS A 466 23.11 15.61 20.52
C LYS A 466 23.47 17.00 21.08
N PRO A 467 23.03 18.10 20.46
CA PRO A 467 23.26 19.44 20.97
C PRO A 467 22.51 19.64 22.31
N THR A 468 22.94 20.66 23.06
CA THR A 468 22.19 21.09 24.23
C THR A 468 20.98 21.93 23.79
N ILE A 469 19.84 21.28 23.56
CA ILE A 469 18.57 21.93 23.26
C ILE A 469 17.60 21.63 24.39
N ASP A 470 17.11 22.69 25.03
CA ASP A 470 16.17 22.56 26.13
C ASP A 470 14.72 22.43 25.59
N PRO A 471 13.83 21.72 26.27
CA PRO A 471 12.43 21.70 25.92
C PRO A 471 11.82 23.08 26.05
N VAL A 472 10.80 23.38 25.23
CA VAL A 472 10.20 24.70 25.15
C VAL A 472 8.75 24.71 25.63
N ALA A 473 8.36 25.80 26.32
CA ALA A 473 6.97 26.07 26.63
C ALA A 473 6.25 26.65 25.39
N ILE A 474 5.13 26.07 25.01
CA ILE A 474 4.30 26.59 23.92
C ILE A 474 3.09 27.29 24.53
N ASP A 475 3.12 28.63 24.54
CA ASP A 475 2.03 29.46 25.05
C ASP A 475 0.84 29.46 24.08
N ASN A 476 0.00 28.44 24.21
CA ASN A 476 -1.21 28.26 23.42
C ASN A 476 -2.24 27.43 24.19
N GLU A 477 -3.48 27.94 24.29
CA GLU A 477 -4.56 27.27 25.05
C GLU A 477 -4.92 25.87 24.52
N GLU A 478 -4.88 25.65 23.21
CA GLU A 478 -5.17 24.34 22.61
C GLU A 478 -4.11 23.32 23.03
N ILE A 479 -2.83 23.70 22.93
CA ILE A 479 -1.72 22.83 23.33
C ILE A 479 -1.76 22.58 24.84
N THR A 480 -2.00 23.58 25.66
CA THR A 480 -2.10 23.42 27.11
C THR A 480 -3.22 22.43 27.49
N ARG A 481 -4.40 22.58 26.87
CA ARG A 481 -5.51 21.63 27.09
C ARG A 481 -5.19 20.22 26.63
N LEU A 482 -4.51 20.09 25.48
CA LEU A 482 -4.11 18.81 24.95
C LEU A 482 -3.10 18.12 25.87
N VAL A 483 -2.03 18.81 26.26
CA VAL A 483 -1.02 18.29 27.21
C VAL A 483 -1.66 17.84 28.52
N SER A 484 -2.56 18.65 29.09
CA SER A 484 -3.26 18.29 30.34
C SER A 484 -4.05 16.98 30.24
N GLN A 485 -4.59 16.62 29.06
CA GLN A 485 -5.28 15.34 28.86
C GLN A 485 -4.29 14.15 28.89
N PHE A 486 -3.09 14.32 28.35
CA PHE A 486 -2.04 13.32 28.40
C PHE A 486 -1.48 13.17 29.83
N GLU A 487 -1.22 14.28 30.52
CA GLU A 487 -0.74 14.29 31.91
C GLU A 487 -1.74 13.60 32.86
N ALA A 488 -3.05 13.86 32.66
CA ALA A 488 -4.12 13.18 33.42
C ALA A 488 -4.14 11.64 33.22
N LYS A 489 -3.47 11.14 32.19
CA LYS A 489 -3.28 9.72 31.90
C LYS A 489 -1.91 9.19 32.33
N GLY A 490 -1.08 10.00 32.99
CA GLY A 490 0.24 9.61 33.50
C GLY A 490 1.38 9.79 32.51
N PHE A 491 1.16 10.50 31.42
CA PHE A 491 2.23 10.86 30.49
C PHE A 491 2.96 12.13 30.95
N ASN A 492 4.25 12.19 30.63
CA ASN A 492 5.02 13.42 30.65
C ASN A 492 5.30 13.85 29.22
N VAL A 493 4.90 15.06 28.87
CA VAL A 493 5.02 15.64 27.51
C VAL A 493 6.05 16.76 27.53
N LYS A 494 7.02 16.70 26.63
CA LYS A 494 7.98 17.79 26.41
C LYS A 494 8.09 18.09 24.92
N PHE A 495 8.13 19.37 24.56
CA PHE A 495 8.35 19.81 23.20
C PHE A 495 9.77 20.36 23.04
N PHE A 496 10.41 20.03 21.92
CA PHE A 496 11.70 20.57 21.54
C PHE A 496 11.55 21.25 20.19
N LEU A 497 11.98 22.51 20.10
CA LEU A 497 12.05 23.22 18.83
C LEU A 497 13.43 23.00 18.23
N LEU A 498 13.50 22.29 17.09
CA LEU A 498 14.75 21.87 16.48
C LEU A 498 15.33 22.97 15.59
N PRO A 499 16.44 23.63 15.98
CA PRO A 499 17.07 24.62 15.15
C PRO A 499 17.55 24.03 13.84
N ASN A 500 17.25 24.68 12.73
CA ASN A 500 17.68 24.29 11.39
C ASN A 500 18.00 25.53 10.54
N GLU A 501 18.83 25.37 9.54
CA GLU A 501 19.30 26.47 8.69
C GLU A 501 18.18 27.16 7.88
N PHE A 502 17.06 26.45 7.68
CA PHE A 502 15.90 26.97 6.94
C PHE A 502 15.00 27.85 7.81
N ARG A 503 15.22 27.82 9.13
CA ARG A 503 14.41 28.53 10.13
C ARG A 503 12.92 28.17 10.07
N VAL A 504 12.61 26.97 9.60
CA VAL A 504 11.26 26.42 9.59
C VAL A 504 10.96 25.77 10.94
N PRO A 505 9.77 25.95 11.54
CA PRO A 505 9.42 25.26 12.76
C PRO A 505 9.40 23.74 12.55
N VAL A 506 10.36 23.03 13.16
CA VAL A 506 10.37 21.58 13.32
C VAL A 506 10.29 21.30 14.80
N VAL A 507 9.25 20.57 15.22
CA VAL A 507 8.99 20.26 16.64
C VAL A 507 9.13 18.74 16.85
N ALA A 508 9.89 18.38 17.89
CA ALA A 508 9.88 17.05 18.46
C ALA A 508 8.99 17.04 19.72
N ALA A 509 8.07 16.10 19.83
CA ALA A 509 7.27 15.87 21.03
C ALA A 509 7.73 14.57 21.70
N SER A 510 8.38 14.67 22.86
CA SER A 510 8.74 13.53 23.68
C SER A 510 7.57 13.15 24.59
N LEU A 511 7.11 11.93 24.48
CA LEU A 511 6.03 11.33 25.25
C LEU A 511 6.56 10.16 26.06
N THR A 512 6.66 10.32 27.38
CA THR A 512 7.11 9.25 28.30
C THR A 512 5.99 8.84 29.24
N HIS A 513 5.98 7.57 29.63
CA HIS A 513 5.01 7.05 30.60
C HIS A 513 5.70 6.12 31.60
N ASP A 514 5.79 6.55 32.87
CA ASP A 514 6.53 5.80 33.91
C ASP A 514 5.94 4.41 34.15
N GLY A 515 4.63 4.25 34.11
CA GLY A 515 3.95 2.97 34.39
C GLY A 515 4.28 1.88 33.37
N PHE A 516 4.64 2.24 32.14
CA PHE A 516 5.07 1.32 31.07
C PHE A 516 6.57 1.41 30.79
N ASP A 517 7.24 2.40 31.39
CA ASP A 517 8.65 2.69 31.14
C ASP A 517 8.94 2.83 29.64
N THR A 518 8.11 3.63 28.97
CA THR A 518 8.20 3.91 27.53
C THR A 518 8.64 5.34 27.25
N CYS A 519 9.30 5.52 26.14
CA CYS A 519 9.66 6.82 25.60
C CYS A 519 9.46 6.79 24.08
N ASN A 520 8.60 7.66 23.58
CA ASN A 520 8.31 7.80 22.17
C ASN A 520 8.48 9.26 21.77
N ILE A 521 9.05 9.52 20.60
CA ILE A 521 9.22 10.87 20.08
C ILE A 521 8.54 10.94 18.72
N GLY A 522 7.57 11.84 18.59
CA GLY A 522 6.99 12.20 17.31
C GLY A 522 7.58 13.52 16.80
N PHE A 523 7.54 13.72 15.50
CA PHE A 523 8.11 14.89 14.85
C PHE A 523 7.09 15.54 13.93
N SER A 524 7.25 16.84 13.70
CA SER A 524 6.50 17.51 12.65
C SER A 524 7.17 18.79 12.22
N CYS A 525 7.20 19.02 10.91
CA CYS A 525 7.55 20.26 10.26
C CYS A 525 6.27 20.96 9.78
N ARG A 526 6.00 22.18 10.28
CA ARG A 526 4.87 23.01 9.84
C ARG A 526 5.27 24.49 9.91
N PRO A 527 4.60 25.38 9.14
CA PRO A 527 4.93 26.81 9.20
C PRO A 527 4.61 27.47 10.55
N ARG A 528 3.71 26.87 11.35
CA ARG A 528 3.37 27.34 12.70
C ARG A 528 3.80 26.33 13.76
N ILE A 529 4.40 26.81 14.83
CA ILE A 529 4.87 25.95 15.95
C ILE A 529 3.71 25.16 16.56
N VAL A 530 2.54 25.77 16.71
CA VAL A 530 1.35 25.11 17.31
C VAL A 530 0.91 23.91 16.48
N ASP A 531 0.86 24.06 15.15
CA ASP A 531 0.46 22.98 14.26
C ASP A 531 1.51 21.85 14.24
N ALA A 532 2.79 22.21 14.24
CA ALA A 532 3.89 21.25 14.36
C ALA A 532 3.84 20.49 15.68
N ALA A 533 3.62 21.18 16.80
CA ALA A 533 3.55 20.54 18.13
C ALA A 533 2.37 19.59 18.26
N LYS A 534 1.19 19.99 17.76
CA LYS A 534 0.00 19.16 17.76
C LYS A 534 0.21 17.88 16.97
N LYS A 535 0.76 17.98 15.75
CA LYS A 535 1.05 16.82 14.90
C LYS A 535 2.11 15.92 15.49
N ALA A 536 3.22 16.50 16.00
CA ALA A 536 4.29 15.75 16.66
C ALA A 536 3.79 14.96 17.89
N LEU A 537 2.93 15.56 18.72
CA LEU A 537 2.34 14.88 19.87
C LEU A 537 1.39 13.75 19.44
N THR A 538 0.62 13.96 18.38
CA THR A 538 -0.26 12.93 17.80
C THR A 538 0.55 11.73 17.31
N GLU A 539 1.66 11.97 16.64
CA GLU A 539 2.57 10.91 16.18
C GLU A 539 3.21 10.15 17.37
N ALA A 540 3.70 10.88 18.38
CA ALA A 540 4.24 10.24 19.60
C ALA A 540 3.20 9.35 20.31
N ALA A 541 1.92 9.76 20.30
CA ALA A 541 0.83 8.97 20.89
C ALA A 541 0.59 7.66 20.10
N THR A 542 0.66 7.69 18.80
CA THR A 542 0.53 6.47 17.96
C THR A 542 1.70 5.52 18.20
N LEU A 543 2.92 6.05 18.30
CA LEU A 543 4.11 5.25 18.60
C LEU A 543 4.06 4.60 19.99
N PHE A 544 3.39 5.24 20.96
CA PHE A 544 3.16 4.64 22.29
C PHE A 544 2.35 3.34 22.20
N GLU A 545 1.33 3.27 21.35
CA GLU A 545 0.56 2.02 21.16
C GLU A 545 1.42 0.89 20.61
N GLY A 546 2.28 1.20 19.64
CA GLY A 546 3.26 0.24 19.12
C GLY A 546 4.21 -0.24 20.21
N ALA A 547 4.71 0.68 21.05
CA ALA A 547 5.59 0.34 22.16
C ALA A 547 4.92 -0.56 23.19
N VAL A 548 3.65 -0.30 23.54
CA VAL A 548 2.87 -1.15 24.47
C VAL A 548 2.59 -2.53 23.87
N ASP A 549 2.28 -2.61 22.58
CA ASP A 549 2.09 -3.89 21.88
C ASP A 549 3.35 -4.77 21.94
N LEU A 550 4.54 -4.17 21.84
CA LEU A 550 5.82 -4.86 21.97
C LEU A 550 6.13 -5.37 23.38
N LEU A 551 5.44 -4.86 24.41
CA LEU A 551 5.58 -5.39 25.79
C LEU A 551 4.82 -6.70 26.00
N ASP A 552 3.85 -7.03 25.12
CA ASP A 552 3.07 -8.27 25.19
C ASP A 552 3.65 -9.32 24.24
N PRO A 553 4.06 -10.52 24.73
CA PRO A 553 4.51 -11.61 23.88
C PRO A 553 3.45 -12.11 22.90
N ASN A 554 2.18 -11.79 23.15
CA ASN A 554 1.04 -12.09 22.27
C ASN A 554 0.54 -10.85 21.53
N GLY A 555 1.30 -9.75 21.56
CA GLY A 555 0.98 -8.54 20.83
C GLY A 555 0.85 -8.78 19.32
N ARG A 556 0.17 -7.86 18.65
CA ARG A 556 -0.20 -7.96 17.22
C ARG A 556 1.02 -8.18 16.32
N LEU A 557 2.16 -7.50 16.60
CA LEU A 557 3.37 -7.67 15.81
C LEU A 557 3.91 -9.11 15.91
N TYR A 558 4.01 -9.66 17.11
CA TYR A 558 4.50 -11.03 17.32
C TYR A 558 3.51 -12.07 16.79
N GLU A 559 2.22 -11.78 16.83
CA GLU A 559 1.20 -12.62 16.21
C GLU A 559 1.35 -12.65 14.68
N ALA A 560 1.51 -11.51 14.03
CA ALA A 560 1.73 -11.40 12.59
C ALA A 560 3.02 -12.12 12.15
N ILE A 561 4.08 -12.05 12.96
CA ILE A 561 5.32 -12.82 12.72
C ILE A 561 5.07 -14.33 12.84
N ARG A 562 4.33 -14.78 13.86
CA ARG A 562 3.99 -16.21 14.02
C ARG A 562 3.14 -16.75 12.88
N LYS A 563 2.26 -15.91 12.34
CA LYS A 563 1.43 -16.22 11.15
C LYS A 563 2.20 -16.08 9.83
N GLN A 564 3.48 -15.72 9.86
CA GLN A 564 4.30 -15.45 8.68
C GLN A 564 3.77 -14.31 7.77
N GLU A 565 2.93 -13.45 8.31
CA GLU A 565 2.46 -12.23 7.64
C GLU A 565 3.57 -11.17 7.59
N LEU A 566 4.43 -11.15 8.60
CA LEU A 566 5.60 -10.27 8.69
C LEU A 566 6.88 -11.09 8.88
N SER A 567 7.99 -10.53 8.39
CA SER A 567 9.31 -11.13 8.55
C SER A 567 9.77 -11.11 10.00
N GLU A 568 10.29 -12.22 10.52
CA GLU A 568 10.93 -12.27 11.84
C GLU A 568 12.13 -11.31 11.99
N LYS A 569 12.69 -10.82 10.88
CA LYS A 569 13.81 -9.87 10.88
C LYS A 569 13.40 -8.45 11.27
N MET A 570 12.09 -8.14 11.28
CA MET A 570 11.56 -6.83 11.66
C MET A 570 11.47 -6.63 13.18
N ALA A 571 11.64 -7.69 13.98
CA ALA A 571 11.50 -7.63 15.43
C ALA A 571 12.63 -8.37 16.14
N LEU A 572 12.99 -7.91 17.33
CA LEU A 572 13.78 -8.70 18.26
C LEU A 572 12.87 -9.74 18.95
N LYS A 573 13.44 -10.89 19.34
CA LYS A 573 12.70 -11.87 20.13
C LYS A 573 12.23 -11.24 21.43
N TRP A 574 10.98 -11.43 21.78
CA TRP A 574 10.42 -10.92 23.02
C TRP A 574 11.20 -11.43 24.25
N ARG A 575 11.43 -10.54 25.19
CA ARG A 575 12.15 -10.81 26.45
C ARG A 575 11.36 -10.24 27.63
N SER A 576 11.13 -11.06 28.65
CA SER A 576 10.44 -10.61 29.88
C SER A 576 11.27 -9.59 30.69
N ASP A 577 12.59 -9.66 30.58
CA ASP A 577 13.53 -8.73 31.25
C ASP A 577 13.78 -7.46 30.40
N ARG A 578 13.36 -7.42 29.15
CA ARG A 578 13.58 -6.34 28.17
C ARG A 578 15.05 -5.96 27.95
N CYS A 579 16.03 -6.75 28.40
CA CYS A 579 17.46 -6.46 28.23
C CYS A 579 17.90 -6.66 26.77
N TYR A 580 17.32 -5.91 25.83
CA TYR A 580 17.59 -6.02 24.38
C TYR A 580 19.01 -5.55 24.03
N LEU A 581 19.56 -4.60 24.77
CA LEU A 581 20.91 -4.08 24.57
C LEU A 581 22.02 -5.13 24.78
N ASP A 582 21.76 -6.21 25.53
CA ASP A 582 22.72 -7.29 25.73
C ASP A 582 23.15 -7.99 24.42
N SER A 583 22.28 -7.94 23.39
CA SER A 583 22.49 -8.58 22.10
C SER A 583 22.91 -7.60 21.00
N ILE A 584 23.05 -6.31 21.31
CA ILE A 584 23.36 -5.25 20.34
C ILE A 584 24.82 -4.81 20.54
N ASN A 585 25.54 -4.63 19.45
CA ASN A 585 26.88 -4.08 19.50
C ASN A 585 26.88 -2.58 19.85
N TRP A 586 28.00 -2.09 20.37
CA TRP A 586 28.14 -0.74 20.91
C TRP A 586 27.89 0.38 19.88
N ASP A 587 28.10 0.10 18.59
CA ASP A 587 27.92 1.05 17.47
C ASP A 587 26.59 0.88 16.75
N PHE A 588 25.70 0.02 17.28
CA PHE A 588 24.38 -0.29 16.74
C PHE A 588 24.37 -0.70 15.26
N SER A 589 25.49 -1.11 14.67
CA SER A 589 25.61 -1.44 13.24
C SER A 589 24.72 -2.59 12.77
N VAL A 590 24.22 -3.40 13.69
CA VAL A 590 23.26 -4.48 13.42
C VAL A 590 21.80 -4.00 13.29
N VAL A 591 21.51 -2.77 13.72
CA VAL A 591 20.18 -2.17 13.71
C VAL A 591 19.90 -1.58 12.32
N LYS A 592 19.31 -2.39 11.46
CA LYS A 592 19.04 -2.03 10.04
C LYS A 592 17.57 -1.79 9.73
N ASP A 593 16.72 -1.90 10.74
CA ASP A 593 15.27 -1.70 10.63
C ASP A 593 14.80 -0.72 11.71
N LEU A 594 13.87 0.17 11.35
CA LEU A 594 13.34 1.17 12.26
C LEU A 594 12.52 0.54 13.39
N MET A 595 11.79 -0.55 13.14
CA MET A 595 11.01 -1.26 14.16
C MET A 595 11.91 -1.82 15.28
N ILE A 596 13.14 -2.25 14.96
CA ILE A 596 14.11 -2.71 15.97
C ILE A 596 14.50 -1.57 16.93
N GLN A 597 14.48 -0.33 16.47
CA GLN A 597 14.79 0.82 17.33
C GLN A 597 13.78 0.98 18.46
N GLN A 598 12.50 0.68 18.23
CA GLN A 598 11.49 0.69 19.30
C GLN A 598 11.77 -0.38 20.35
N HIS A 599 12.13 -1.60 19.97
CA HIS A 599 12.51 -2.65 20.92
C HIS A 599 13.68 -2.21 21.81
N ILE A 600 14.73 -1.64 21.22
CA ILE A 600 15.91 -1.17 21.95
C ILE A 600 15.52 -0.08 22.96
N ASN A 601 14.58 0.79 22.57
CA ASN A 601 14.11 1.87 23.45
C ASN A 601 13.21 1.39 24.61
N LEU A 602 12.74 0.13 24.58
CA LEU A 602 12.04 -0.52 25.71
C LEU A 602 13.01 -1.12 26.75
N ASP A 603 14.31 -1.21 26.43
CA ASP A 603 15.31 -1.66 27.39
C ASP A 603 15.43 -0.67 28.56
N PRO A 604 15.37 -1.10 29.83
CA PRO A 604 15.50 -0.21 30.99
C PRO A 604 16.79 0.63 30.98
N ALA A 605 17.89 0.10 30.43
CA ALA A 605 19.16 0.82 30.31
C ALA A 605 19.09 1.94 29.26
N ALA A 606 18.17 1.91 28.32
CA ALA A 606 17.99 2.95 27.30
C ALA A 606 17.74 4.33 27.91
N LYS A 607 17.13 4.39 29.09
CA LYS A 607 16.88 5.64 29.83
C LYS A 607 18.17 6.42 30.04
N THR A 608 19.28 5.74 30.37
CA THR A 608 20.59 6.38 30.61
C THR A 608 21.13 7.06 29.35
N TYR A 609 20.92 6.45 28.18
CA TYR A 609 21.34 7.04 26.90
C TYR A 609 20.53 8.27 26.52
N ARG A 610 19.23 8.28 26.86
CA ARG A 610 18.29 9.36 26.52
C ARG A 610 18.33 10.52 27.50
N ALA A 611 18.66 10.29 28.80
CA ALA A 611 18.52 11.26 29.87
C ALA A 611 19.21 12.61 29.56
N GLY A 612 20.47 12.58 29.14
CA GLY A 612 21.23 13.80 28.83
C GLY A 612 20.70 14.56 27.60
N HIS A 613 19.76 14.00 26.85
CA HIS A 613 19.17 14.59 25.66
C HIS A 613 17.74 15.11 25.92
N LEU A 614 16.96 14.38 26.70
CA LEU A 614 15.53 14.64 26.91
C LEU A 614 15.18 15.16 28.31
N GLU A 615 16.01 14.88 29.34
CA GLU A 615 15.71 15.24 30.71
C GLU A 615 16.33 16.60 31.07
N ARG A 616 15.68 17.69 30.66
CA ARG A 616 16.09 19.07 30.87
C ARG A 616 14.92 19.91 31.35
N GLU A 617 15.22 21.07 31.93
CA GLU A 617 14.21 22.06 32.31
C GLU A 617 13.63 22.76 31.10
N THR A 618 12.34 23.04 31.15
CA THR A 618 11.62 23.73 30.07
C THR A 618 11.93 25.25 30.12
N VAL A 619 12.19 25.81 28.95
CA VAL A 619 12.51 27.23 28.75
C VAL A 619 11.55 27.89 27.76
N ASP A 620 11.60 29.23 27.70
CA ASP A 620 10.85 29.98 26.69
C ASP A 620 11.41 29.78 25.27
N ILE A 621 10.56 29.88 24.27
CA ILE A 621 10.95 29.74 22.87
C ILE A 621 11.93 30.84 22.46
N ASN A 622 13.08 30.45 21.91
CA ASN A 622 13.97 31.39 21.24
C ASN A 622 13.45 31.69 19.82
N SER A 623 12.75 32.81 19.67
CA SER A 623 12.18 33.25 18.40
C SER A 623 13.20 33.49 17.28
N ALA A 624 14.50 33.63 17.61
CA ALA A 624 15.55 33.78 16.59
C ALA A 624 15.80 32.50 15.77
N TRP A 625 15.37 31.33 16.26
CA TRP A 625 15.60 30.04 15.61
C TRP A 625 14.60 29.75 14.51
N VAL A 626 13.44 30.40 14.47
CA VAL A 626 12.36 30.07 13.54
C VAL A 626 11.69 31.31 12.96
N GLU A 627 11.16 31.15 11.78
CA GLU A 627 10.28 32.14 11.12
C GLU A 627 8.93 31.48 10.85
N GLN A 628 7.95 31.79 11.67
CA GLN A 628 6.60 31.30 11.50
C GLN A 628 5.87 31.98 10.34
N SER A 629 4.92 31.29 9.74
CA SER A 629 4.02 31.80 8.70
C SER A 629 2.63 31.20 8.88
N ASP A 630 1.61 32.01 8.59
CA ASP A 630 0.23 31.50 8.50
C ASP A 630 -0.04 30.84 7.14
N ILE A 631 0.88 31.00 6.18
CA ILE A 631 0.77 30.40 4.84
C ILE A 631 1.54 29.09 4.83
N ARG A 632 0.83 27.99 4.58
CA ARG A 632 1.40 26.67 4.32
C ARG A 632 1.37 26.42 2.81
N SER A 633 2.50 26.57 2.14
CA SER A 633 2.61 26.43 0.69
C SER A 633 3.98 25.88 0.26
N VAL A 634 4.05 25.31 -0.94
CA VAL A 634 5.30 24.87 -1.56
C VAL A 634 6.30 26.03 -1.65
N ASP A 635 5.86 27.22 -2.05
CA ASP A 635 6.71 28.41 -2.18
C ASP A 635 7.37 28.83 -0.86
N TYR A 636 6.67 28.66 0.27
CA TYR A 636 7.23 28.94 1.59
C TYR A 636 8.48 28.10 1.87
N TYR A 637 8.45 26.84 1.55
CA TYR A 637 9.58 25.92 1.76
C TYR A 637 10.66 26.08 0.68
N LEU A 638 10.28 26.21 -0.59
CA LEU A 638 11.24 26.42 -1.69
C LEU A 638 12.07 27.67 -1.53
N ALA A 639 11.45 28.79 -1.12
CA ALA A 639 12.19 30.04 -0.89
C ALA A 639 13.29 29.85 0.17
N ARG A 640 13.02 29.07 1.22
CA ARG A 640 13.98 28.79 2.28
C ARG A 640 15.07 27.83 1.85
N LEU A 641 14.75 26.77 1.15
CA LEU A 641 15.69 25.82 0.58
C LEU A 641 16.63 26.54 -0.40
N ARG A 642 16.06 27.31 -1.35
CA ARG A 642 16.85 28.05 -2.37
C ARG A 642 17.71 29.14 -1.77
N SER A 643 17.30 29.79 -0.69
CA SER A 643 18.13 30.75 0.03
C SER A 643 19.42 30.15 0.61
N ARG A 644 19.47 28.82 0.73
CA ARG A 644 20.61 28.04 1.19
C ARG A 644 21.31 27.25 0.07
N GLY A 645 20.86 27.43 -1.17
CA GLY A 645 21.46 26.78 -2.34
C GLY A 645 20.96 25.36 -2.61
N TYR A 646 19.84 24.95 -1.99
CA TYR A 646 19.23 23.65 -2.24
C TYR A 646 18.11 23.75 -3.27
N GLU A 647 18.01 22.73 -4.12
CA GLU A 647 16.91 22.52 -5.05
C GLU A 647 16.14 21.24 -4.67
N ALA A 648 14.84 21.29 -4.85
CA ALA A 648 13.98 20.12 -4.65
C ALA A 648 13.61 19.49 -5.99
N ILE A 649 13.63 18.16 -6.03
CA ILE A 649 13.25 17.35 -7.19
C ILE A 649 12.01 16.54 -6.81
N SER A 650 11.00 16.55 -7.67
CA SER A 650 9.80 15.73 -7.53
C SER A 650 9.80 14.65 -8.61
N VAL A 651 9.63 13.40 -8.20
CA VAL A 651 9.40 12.26 -9.10
C VAL A 651 7.95 11.83 -8.95
N ASP A 652 7.19 11.91 -10.02
CA ASP A 652 5.82 11.39 -10.05
C ASP A 652 5.87 9.86 -10.11
N VAL A 653 5.41 9.20 -9.06
CA VAL A 653 5.34 7.75 -8.92
C VAL A 653 3.91 7.23 -8.94
N THR A 654 2.96 8.08 -9.33
CA THR A 654 1.54 7.75 -9.37
C THR A 654 1.30 6.65 -10.40
N THR A 655 0.77 5.52 -9.94
CA THR A 655 0.30 4.48 -10.84
C THR A 655 -0.94 4.96 -11.60
N PRO A 656 -1.13 4.54 -12.88
CA PRO A 656 -2.25 5.00 -13.69
C PRO A 656 -3.63 4.74 -13.07
N ASP A 657 -3.82 3.64 -12.37
CA ASP A 657 -5.06 3.30 -11.65
C ASP A 657 -5.37 4.31 -10.53
N VAL A 658 -4.39 4.69 -9.75
CA VAL A 658 -4.51 5.72 -8.71
C VAL A 658 -4.80 7.09 -9.33
N ARG A 659 -4.14 7.41 -10.45
CA ARG A 659 -4.36 8.64 -11.21
C ARG A 659 -5.78 8.76 -11.74
N MET A 660 -6.38 7.65 -12.20
CA MET A 660 -7.80 7.61 -12.63
C MET A 660 -8.75 8.08 -11.53
N CYS A 661 -8.39 7.87 -10.27
CA CYS A 661 -9.19 8.27 -9.10
C CYS A 661 -8.84 9.68 -8.58
N GLY A 662 -8.11 10.48 -9.35
CA GLY A 662 -7.79 11.86 -9.01
C GLY A 662 -6.73 12.04 -7.93
N TRP A 663 -5.97 10.98 -7.61
CA TRP A 663 -4.83 11.06 -6.71
C TRP A 663 -3.51 11.21 -7.45
N LYS A 664 -2.55 11.83 -6.77
CA LYS A 664 -1.16 11.96 -7.21
C LYS A 664 -0.24 11.51 -6.07
N VAL A 665 0.80 10.76 -6.41
CA VAL A 665 1.86 10.38 -5.47
C VAL A 665 3.20 10.83 -6.03
N VAL A 666 3.97 11.49 -5.19
CA VAL A 666 5.31 11.95 -5.55
C VAL A 666 6.35 11.47 -4.56
N ARG A 667 7.56 11.30 -5.04
CA ARG A 667 8.77 11.26 -4.23
C ARG A 667 9.48 12.60 -4.35
N VAL A 668 9.61 13.32 -3.23
CA VAL A 668 10.42 14.54 -3.15
C VAL A 668 11.83 14.17 -2.68
N LEU A 669 12.84 14.68 -3.35
CA LEU A 669 14.25 14.58 -2.99
C LEU A 669 14.85 15.99 -2.89
N VAL A 670 15.64 16.23 -1.88
CA VAL A 670 16.46 17.45 -1.75
C VAL A 670 17.90 17.02 -1.53
N PRO A 671 18.69 16.86 -2.61
CA PRO A 671 20.10 16.53 -2.49
C PRO A 671 20.82 17.50 -1.55
N GLY A 672 21.64 16.96 -0.65
CA GLY A 672 22.34 17.74 0.38
C GLY A 672 21.68 17.68 1.76
N LEU A 673 20.45 17.21 1.90
CA LEU A 673 19.80 16.97 3.18
C LEU A 673 20.01 15.52 3.63
N VAL A 674 19.98 15.31 4.95
CA VAL A 674 20.11 13.99 5.58
C VAL A 674 18.76 13.28 5.54
N PRO A 675 18.61 12.11 4.88
CA PRO A 675 17.39 11.33 4.99
C PRO A 675 17.31 10.60 6.33
N ASN A 676 16.13 10.09 6.70
CA ASN A 676 16.02 9.18 7.82
C ASN A 676 16.66 7.82 7.53
N PHE A 677 17.23 7.20 8.54
CA PHE A 677 17.89 5.90 8.46
C PHE A 677 17.81 5.17 9.81
N ALA A 678 17.94 3.86 9.79
CA ALA A 678 18.10 3.08 11.00
C ALA A 678 19.50 3.31 11.62
N ALA A 679 19.64 3.21 12.94
CA ALA A 679 20.86 3.56 13.68
C ALA A 679 22.12 2.87 13.14
N GLY A 680 22.02 1.65 12.61
CA GLY A 680 23.14 0.93 12.00
C GLY A 680 23.53 1.40 10.59
N GLN A 681 22.84 2.39 10.05
CA GLN A 681 23.03 2.92 8.69
C GLN A 681 23.23 4.44 8.69
N ILE A 682 23.79 4.99 9.78
CA ILE A 682 24.04 6.44 9.89
C ILE A 682 24.83 6.96 8.70
N MET A 683 24.32 8.03 8.07
CA MET A 683 24.93 8.64 6.89
C MET A 683 25.74 9.88 7.29
N LEU A 684 27.07 9.75 7.22
CA LEU A 684 28.02 10.77 7.65
C LEU A 684 28.67 11.52 6.49
N GLY A 685 28.10 11.42 5.28
CA GLY A 685 28.57 12.12 4.10
C GLY A 685 28.58 13.64 4.29
N HIS A 686 29.53 14.33 3.65
CA HIS A 686 29.72 15.78 3.72
C HIS A 686 29.89 16.34 5.14
N SER A 687 30.07 15.49 6.15
CA SER A 687 30.12 15.88 7.55
C SER A 687 28.89 16.74 7.99
N ARG A 688 27.73 16.57 7.34
CA ARG A 688 26.54 17.42 7.56
C ARG A 688 26.07 17.31 9.01
N ILE A 689 25.97 16.11 9.56
CA ILE A 689 25.55 15.88 10.96
C ILE A 689 26.55 16.54 11.91
N GLN A 690 27.87 16.40 11.68
CA GLN A 690 28.90 16.95 12.54
C GLN A 690 28.95 18.47 12.54
N ARG A 691 28.58 19.10 11.41
CA ARG A 691 28.77 20.55 11.19
C ARG A 691 27.53 21.38 11.42
N ALA A 692 26.34 20.84 11.25
CA ALA A 692 25.09 21.62 11.18
C ALA A 692 24.93 22.60 12.37
N TYR A 693 25.13 22.12 13.60
CA TYR A 693 25.01 22.99 14.78
C TYR A 693 26.20 23.94 15.00
N TYR A 694 27.38 23.60 14.46
CA TYR A 694 28.50 24.53 14.40
C TYR A 694 28.20 25.65 13.42
N ASP A 695 27.71 25.34 12.25
CA ASP A 695 27.35 26.32 11.19
C ASP A 695 26.19 27.23 11.63
N LEU A 696 25.32 26.75 12.53
CA LEU A 696 24.29 27.57 13.20
C LEU A 696 24.81 28.37 14.42
N GLY A 697 26.08 28.22 14.78
CA GLY A 697 26.68 28.92 15.92
C GLY A 697 26.28 28.34 17.30
N LEU A 698 25.68 27.15 17.34
CA LEU A 698 25.26 26.48 18.56
C LEU A 698 26.36 25.59 19.17
N LEU A 699 27.37 25.24 18.39
CA LEU A 699 28.57 24.55 18.82
C LEU A 699 29.81 25.39 18.52
N LYS A 700 30.88 25.25 19.32
CA LYS A 700 32.14 26.00 19.14
C LYS A 700 33.02 25.44 18.04
N GLN A 701 32.83 24.18 17.68
CA GLN A 701 33.57 23.47 16.61
C GLN A 701 32.71 22.35 16.07
N PRO A 702 32.99 21.86 14.84
CA PRO A 702 32.37 20.64 14.33
C PRO A 702 32.67 19.45 15.24
N GLN A 703 31.74 18.53 15.35
CA GLN A 703 31.89 17.34 16.20
C GLN A 703 32.76 16.27 15.52
N ASN A 704 33.56 15.60 16.33
CA ASN A 704 34.24 14.38 15.91
C ASN A 704 33.28 13.18 15.95
N LEU A 705 33.60 12.11 15.23
CA LEU A 705 32.78 10.88 15.19
C LEU A 705 32.54 10.29 16.57
N SER A 706 33.51 10.39 17.50
CA SER A 706 33.38 9.89 18.88
C SER A 706 32.43 10.73 19.77
N GLU A 707 32.07 11.93 19.33
CA GLU A 707 31.16 12.84 20.05
C GLU A 707 29.70 12.66 19.60
N LEU A 708 29.48 11.93 18.50
CA LEU A 708 28.14 11.68 17.97
C LEU A 708 27.35 10.69 18.84
N ASN A 709 26.04 10.85 18.83
CA ASN A 709 25.11 9.90 19.43
C ASN A 709 24.76 8.80 18.42
N TYR A 710 25.15 7.57 18.71
CA TYR A 710 24.82 6.40 17.88
C TYR A 710 23.59 5.64 18.40
N PHE A 711 23.08 6.03 19.57
CA PHE A 711 21.92 5.37 20.16
C PHE A 711 20.67 5.51 19.27
N PRO A 712 19.90 4.42 19.08
CA PRO A 712 18.71 4.44 18.22
C PRO A 712 17.67 5.46 18.68
N LEU A 713 17.12 6.21 17.71
CA LEU A 713 16.06 7.17 17.95
C LEU A 713 14.79 6.44 18.44
N PRO A 714 14.09 6.91 19.51
CA PRO A 714 12.84 6.32 19.96
C PRO A 714 11.65 6.71 19.07
N HIS A 715 11.80 6.37 17.81
CA HIS A 715 10.87 6.61 16.71
C HIS A 715 11.03 5.48 15.68
N ALA A 716 9.92 5.03 15.03
CA ALA A 716 9.92 3.96 14.02
C ALA A 716 9.29 4.42 12.69
#